data_3c051fe83a86a12ec2fb3550f25b4d5f
#
_entry.id   3c051fe83a86a12ec2fb3550f25b4d5f
#
_cell.length_a   1.000
_cell.length_b   1.000
_cell.length_c   1.000
_cell.angle_alpha   90.00
_cell.angle_beta   90.00
_cell.angle_gamma   90.00
#
_symmetry.space_group_name_H-M   'P 1'
#
loop_
_entity.id
_entity.type
_entity.pdbx_description
1 polymer ?
#
loop_
_entity_poly.entity_id
_entity_poly.type
_entity_poly.pdbx_seq_one_letter_code
_entity_poly.pdbx_strand_id
1 'polypeptide(L)'
;MVTPLKSLKLPIGHPLAEILCKLSLNNKAAFNEEAPINFKKEVSEEDKIKFKQALWVLHAIVNNEASSRYLSDENQKFIENLAEDLVQAEKITNEQIEKALEIVSTSDVDVDFEAFKEKMLNVDNIAVGLKSYDKGLLTDLNRGHWDLDVPGLSKESVTFRFDNLDSNGKEENFYARSSLKDLNKQGVVAIDFGTKSTTAAYMDENGKYRLLSIGGDEDAEILEKYENPTIVEFRHKEKFLKDYNALSHRPFTEKNDIQVAHEAQKELLCAQDNHLYRFFSQLKQWAGADEKRNFRDFKEDFSLESFTHCTDFNPIEIYAYYIGRCINNMQNGVFLKYFLSYPVKYEKHQAEKIKESFEKGLKKSLPRHVFDDEKTAKMFKVELKASEPCAYAISALKSYGFDKFAKLDKPIYYGVFDFGGGTTDFDFGKWEKSASPKFAYKMTHFSSGGDKYLGGENLLELLAFEAYGQNFQTLKEKDVVIAKPNYDRIDTQRFGSFMQNSREARLNLQAIASSLRPFLENLDANIVEAIEENEEFEIEGFEKEFKVQLFDRNGGESKSVEVEDFKVDCKELLKFLKDKIDDGVKNFFAGFSKVMAENIDNQCRAFHIFLGGNASKSVLVKQAFENAKEEQLKAYKQKTSKDDFTFILYEPLGTEVSDKQILELTGEDISNMPAYLKPTCKTGVAFGLLESRHKSGENGIERPSINSNPVFKYDLGVEREGKFHIKISRDSLKPNEYQIFQTKEKWGGFDGLEIRYSDKPLANTNTLSIYDTQLIFIALEEHEEVDVKVCSIDSQSIKVGLFKDDQLIYESEAEKL
;
A
#
# COMPACT_ATOMS: atom_id res chain seq x y z
N MET A 1 -23.89 11.71 43.03
CA MET A 1 -23.53 10.42 43.64
C MET A 1 -23.66 9.41 42.54
N VAL A 2 -22.53 8.86 42.10
CA VAL A 2 -22.52 7.80 41.07
C VAL A 2 -22.97 6.53 41.80
N THR A 3 -24.11 5.96 41.43
CA THR A 3 -24.56 4.67 41.96
C THR A 3 -23.63 3.60 41.39
N PRO A 4 -23.01 2.74 42.21
CA PRO A 4 -22.18 1.67 41.69
C PRO A 4 -23.02 0.72 40.84
N LEU A 5 -22.45 0.25 39.77
CA LEU A 5 -23.04 -0.77 38.89
C LEU A 5 -23.54 -1.95 39.71
N LYS A 6 -24.80 -2.30 39.55
CA LYS A 6 -25.29 -3.60 40.03
C LYS A 6 -24.66 -4.70 39.15
N SER A 7 -24.12 -5.70 39.81
CA SER A 7 -23.48 -6.86 39.23
C SER A 7 -24.18 -7.40 37.96
N LEU A 8 -23.42 -7.50 36.87
CA LEU A 8 -23.88 -8.14 35.66
C LEU A 8 -23.77 -9.66 35.83
N LYS A 9 -24.90 -10.34 36.08
CA LYS A 9 -24.95 -11.80 36.14
C LYS A 9 -25.07 -12.36 34.73
N LEU A 10 -23.99 -12.93 34.22
CA LEU A 10 -23.99 -13.63 32.94
C LEU A 10 -24.01 -15.15 33.18
N PRO A 11 -24.86 -15.93 32.44
CA PRO A 11 -24.81 -17.38 32.50
C PRO A 11 -23.42 -17.90 32.12
N ILE A 12 -23.00 -18.96 32.77
CA ILE A 12 -21.74 -19.64 32.45
C ILE A 12 -21.75 -20.09 30.97
N GLY A 13 -20.63 -19.89 30.29
CA GLY A 13 -20.51 -20.20 28.89
C GLY A 13 -21.15 -19.17 27.96
N HIS A 14 -21.57 -18.02 28.49
CA HIS A 14 -22.06 -16.92 27.69
C HIS A 14 -20.88 -16.29 26.95
N PRO A 15 -20.85 -16.28 25.60
CA PRO A 15 -19.71 -15.71 24.83
C PRO A 15 -19.44 -14.26 25.16
N LEU A 16 -20.46 -13.52 25.62
CA LEU A 16 -20.32 -12.15 26.08
C LEU A 16 -19.48 -12.01 27.35
N ALA A 17 -19.53 -13.00 28.27
CA ALA A 17 -18.69 -13.03 29.45
C ALA A 17 -17.20 -13.01 29.10
N GLU A 18 -16.80 -13.77 28.07
CA GLU A 18 -15.43 -13.77 27.55
C GLU A 18 -15.02 -12.41 27.00
N ILE A 19 -15.88 -11.79 26.18
CA ILE A 19 -15.64 -10.46 25.59
C ILE A 19 -15.56 -9.39 26.68
N LEU A 20 -16.48 -9.38 27.62
CA LEU A 20 -16.52 -8.43 28.73
C LEU A 20 -15.31 -8.57 29.65
N CYS A 21 -14.90 -9.80 29.94
CA CYS A 21 -13.70 -10.03 30.74
C CYS A 21 -12.44 -9.54 30.03
N LYS A 22 -12.30 -9.81 28.72
CA LYS A 22 -11.17 -9.30 27.92
C LYS A 22 -11.15 -7.78 27.85
N LEU A 23 -12.29 -7.12 27.84
CA LEU A 23 -12.42 -5.66 27.72
C LEU A 23 -12.30 -4.96 29.08
N SER A 24 -12.78 -5.55 30.17
CA SER A 24 -12.85 -4.90 31.49
C SER A 24 -11.57 -5.03 32.33
N LEU A 25 -10.69 -5.99 32.01
CA LEU A 25 -9.53 -6.30 32.81
C LEU A 25 -8.23 -5.73 32.23
N ASN A 26 -7.45 -5.04 33.06
CA ASN A 26 -6.05 -4.76 32.79
C ASN A 26 -5.29 -6.09 32.76
N ASN A 27 -4.79 -6.47 31.57
CA ASN A 27 -4.01 -7.68 31.32
C ASN A 27 -2.76 -7.79 32.23
N LYS A 28 -2.94 -8.27 33.46
CA LYS A 28 -1.82 -8.84 34.20
C LYS A 28 -1.94 -10.37 34.08
N ALA A 29 -1.17 -10.90 33.18
CA ALA A 29 -1.14 -12.29 32.78
C ALA A 29 -0.87 -13.23 33.97
N ALA A 30 -1.90 -13.96 34.42
CA ALA A 30 -1.71 -15.18 35.20
C ALA A 30 -2.05 -16.43 34.35
N PHE A 31 -2.86 -16.32 33.31
CA PHE A 31 -3.18 -17.42 32.43
C PHE A 31 -2.62 -17.14 31.01
N ASN A 32 -1.55 -17.86 30.67
CA ASN A 32 -0.93 -17.77 29.36
C ASN A 32 -1.82 -18.49 28.34
N GLU A 33 -2.52 -17.75 27.46
CA GLU A 33 -3.40 -18.34 26.43
C GLU A 33 -2.67 -19.26 25.45
N GLU A 34 -1.34 -19.16 25.35
CA GLU A 34 -0.53 -19.92 24.41
C GLU A 34 -0.19 -21.33 24.90
N ALA A 35 -0.33 -21.60 26.20
CA ALA A 35 -0.10 -22.95 26.68
C ALA A 35 -1.33 -23.83 26.34
N PRO A 36 -1.17 -24.89 25.54
CA PRO A 36 -2.27 -25.79 25.27
C PRO A 36 -2.74 -26.42 26.58
N ILE A 37 -4.01 -26.20 26.95
CA ILE A 37 -4.60 -26.81 28.13
C ILE A 37 -4.72 -28.31 27.85
N ASN A 38 -4.06 -29.10 28.66
CA ASN A 38 -4.14 -30.55 28.58
C ASN A 38 -5.37 -31.05 29.31
N PHE A 39 -6.20 -31.82 28.63
CA PHE A 39 -7.37 -32.43 29.23
C PHE A 39 -7.21 -33.92 29.32
N LYS A 40 -7.85 -34.55 30.33
CA LYS A 40 -8.00 -36.00 30.36
C LYS A 40 -8.91 -36.45 29.22
N LYS A 41 -8.72 -37.71 28.76
CA LYS A 41 -9.43 -38.27 27.59
C LYS A 41 -10.96 -38.30 27.70
N GLU A 42 -11.46 -38.41 28.91
CA GLU A 42 -12.89 -38.46 29.24
C GLU A 42 -13.59 -37.10 29.19
N VAL A 43 -12.85 -35.99 29.03
CA VAL A 43 -13.46 -34.64 28.98
C VAL A 43 -14.06 -34.38 27.60
N SER A 44 -15.35 -34.05 27.57
CA SER A 44 -16.07 -33.73 26.35
C SER A 44 -15.59 -32.42 25.71
N GLU A 45 -15.75 -32.22 24.39
CA GLU A 45 -15.42 -31.00 23.72
C GLU A 45 -16.25 -29.79 24.23
N GLU A 46 -17.50 -30.06 24.60
CA GLU A 46 -18.37 -29.03 25.19
C GLU A 46 -17.84 -28.56 26.55
N ASP A 47 -17.38 -29.48 27.39
CA ASP A 47 -16.83 -29.15 28.72
C ASP A 47 -15.48 -28.43 28.59
N LYS A 48 -14.66 -28.76 27.60
CA LYS A 48 -13.42 -28.03 27.30
C LYS A 48 -13.69 -26.55 26.94
N ILE A 49 -14.74 -26.32 26.16
CA ILE A 49 -15.16 -24.96 25.79
C ILE A 49 -15.67 -24.21 27.02
N LYS A 50 -16.56 -24.81 27.80
CA LYS A 50 -17.11 -24.23 29.05
C LYS A 50 -16.00 -23.92 30.05
N PHE A 51 -15.04 -24.81 30.22
CA PHE A 51 -13.91 -24.61 31.11
C PHE A 51 -13.03 -23.42 30.67
N LYS A 52 -12.68 -23.34 29.38
CA LYS A 52 -11.92 -22.18 28.87
C LYS A 52 -12.64 -20.86 29.15
N GLN A 53 -13.95 -20.83 28.98
CA GLN A 53 -14.77 -19.66 29.30
C GLN A 53 -14.78 -19.38 30.80
N ALA A 54 -14.89 -20.40 31.65
CA ALA A 54 -14.82 -20.26 33.08
C ALA A 54 -13.47 -19.71 33.58
N LEU A 55 -12.36 -20.11 32.98
CA LEU A 55 -11.04 -19.59 33.32
C LEU A 55 -10.96 -18.07 33.20
N TRP A 56 -11.58 -17.48 32.19
CA TRP A 56 -11.63 -16.03 32.04
C TRP A 56 -12.38 -15.34 33.18
N VAL A 57 -13.50 -15.92 33.58
CA VAL A 57 -14.30 -15.40 34.69
C VAL A 57 -13.57 -15.58 36.03
N LEU A 58 -12.90 -16.71 36.25
CA LEU A 58 -12.07 -16.95 37.44
C LEU A 58 -10.92 -15.96 37.52
N HIS A 59 -10.26 -15.68 36.40
CA HIS A 59 -9.20 -14.67 36.30
C HIS A 59 -9.74 -13.27 36.67
N ALA A 60 -10.95 -12.94 36.18
CA ALA A 60 -11.61 -11.69 36.55
C ALA A 60 -11.91 -11.57 38.04
N ILE A 61 -12.42 -12.62 38.64
CA ILE A 61 -12.75 -12.68 40.06
C ILE A 61 -11.50 -12.49 40.93
N VAL A 62 -10.39 -13.16 40.58
CA VAL A 62 -9.15 -13.11 41.39
C VAL A 62 -8.44 -11.75 41.27
N ASN A 63 -8.51 -11.11 40.13
CA ASN A 63 -7.85 -9.82 39.90
C ASN A 63 -8.66 -8.59 40.31
N ASN A 64 -9.91 -8.77 40.72
CA ASN A 64 -10.75 -7.70 41.24
C ASN A 64 -10.78 -7.77 42.79
N GLU A 65 -10.18 -6.78 43.47
CA GLU A 65 -10.14 -6.74 44.93
C GLU A 65 -11.56 -6.78 45.58
N ALA A 66 -12.59 -6.26 44.91
CA ALA A 66 -13.97 -6.29 45.38
C ALA A 66 -14.56 -7.71 45.28
N SER A 67 -14.33 -8.40 44.18
CA SER A 67 -14.85 -9.76 43.93
C SER A 67 -14.06 -10.82 44.69
N SER A 68 -12.77 -10.67 44.86
CA SER A 68 -11.92 -11.63 45.60
C SER A 68 -12.28 -11.72 47.08
N ARG A 69 -12.83 -10.68 47.68
CA ARG A 69 -13.30 -10.65 49.09
C ARG A 69 -14.51 -11.57 49.37
N TYR A 70 -15.21 -12.01 48.35
CA TYR A 70 -16.37 -12.89 48.44
C TYR A 70 -16.05 -14.35 48.13
N LEU A 71 -14.81 -14.66 47.77
CA LEU A 71 -14.37 -16.04 47.62
C LEU A 71 -14.13 -16.68 48.98
N SER A 72 -14.65 -17.87 49.18
CA SER A 72 -14.27 -18.69 50.36
C SER A 72 -12.80 -19.09 50.27
N ASP A 73 -12.16 -19.27 51.42
CA ASP A 73 -10.76 -19.77 51.48
C ASP A 73 -10.54 -21.04 50.67
N GLU A 74 -11.55 -21.92 50.64
CA GLU A 74 -11.54 -23.15 49.85
C GLU A 74 -11.52 -22.89 48.33
N ASN A 75 -12.37 -21.96 47.85
CA ASN A 75 -12.43 -21.60 46.44
C ASN A 75 -11.17 -20.86 46.01
N GLN A 76 -10.65 -19.99 46.86
CA GLN A 76 -9.38 -19.30 46.56
C GLN A 76 -8.23 -20.29 46.41
N LYS A 77 -8.09 -21.24 47.35
CA LYS A 77 -7.09 -22.30 47.30
C LYS A 77 -7.27 -23.24 46.08
N PHE A 78 -8.50 -23.53 45.70
CA PHE A 78 -8.79 -24.29 44.49
C PHE A 78 -8.28 -23.54 43.21
N ILE A 79 -8.53 -22.23 43.13
CA ILE A 79 -8.11 -21.42 41.99
C ILE A 79 -6.56 -21.34 41.93
N GLU A 80 -5.89 -21.20 43.07
CA GLU A 80 -4.43 -21.19 43.17
C GLU A 80 -3.84 -22.52 42.67
N ASN A 81 -4.37 -23.66 43.14
CA ASN A 81 -3.96 -24.98 42.70
C ASN A 81 -4.23 -25.22 41.22
N LEU A 82 -5.39 -24.77 40.71
CA LEU A 82 -5.72 -24.84 39.28
C LEU A 82 -4.77 -24.04 38.42
N ALA A 83 -4.35 -22.88 38.90
CA ALA A 83 -3.36 -22.05 38.22
C ALA A 83 -1.99 -22.74 38.17
N GLU A 84 -1.57 -23.40 39.26
CA GLU A 84 -0.34 -24.19 39.28
C GLU A 84 -0.40 -25.38 38.32
N ASP A 85 -1.52 -26.15 38.32
CA ASP A 85 -1.73 -27.27 37.40
C ASP A 85 -1.65 -26.84 35.93
N LEU A 86 -2.20 -25.66 35.58
CA LEU A 86 -2.13 -25.11 34.24
C LEU A 86 -0.72 -24.70 33.85
N VAL A 87 0.03 -24.09 34.77
CA VAL A 87 1.44 -23.69 34.53
C VAL A 87 2.33 -24.94 34.36
N GLN A 88 2.07 -26.02 35.10
CA GLN A 88 2.81 -27.27 35.01
C GLN A 88 2.32 -28.17 33.86
N ALA A 89 1.36 -27.72 33.06
CA ALA A 89 0.74 -28.45 31.97
C ALA A 89 0.11 -29.81 32.40
N GLU A 90 -0.38 -29.89 33.66
CA GLU A 90 -1.10 -31.06 34.16
C GLU A 90 -2.44 -31.26 33.42
N LYS A 91 -2.95 -32.51 33.49
CA LYS A 91 -4.18 -32.84 32.77
C LYS A 91 -5.42 -32.49 33.61
N ILE A 92 -6.19 -31.53 33.13
CA ILE A 92 -7.43 -31.08 33.76
C ILE A 92 -8.49 -32.17 33.72
N THR A 93 -9.11 -32.39 34.88
CA THR A 93 -10.13 -33.41 35.15
C THR A 93 -11.54 -32.83 35.07
N ASN A 94 -12.57 -33.69 34.92
CA ASN A 94 -13.95 -33.26 34.97
C ASN A 94 -14.32 -32.64 36.32
N GLU A 95 -13.79 -33.15 37.45
CA GLU A 95 -14.02 -32.56 38.77
C GLU A 95 -13.49 -31.13 38.90
N GLN A 96 -12.32 -30.86 38.33
CA GLN A 96 -11.77 -29.49 38.27
C GLN A 96 -12.61 -28.57 37.38
N ILE A 97 -13.15 -29.09 36.29
CA ILE A 97 -14.05 -28.35 35.42
C ILE A 97 -15.36 -28.03 36.15
N GLU A 98 -15.99 -29.04 36.75
CA GLU A 98 -17.24 -28.85 37.50
C GLU A 98 -17.07 -27.85 38.64
N LYS A 99 -15.97 -27.94 39.40
CA LYS A 99 -15.69 -27.00 40.49
C LYS A 99 -15.43 -25.58 40.00
N ALA A 100 -14.68 -25.41 38.90
CA ALA A 100 -14.47 -24.13 38.25
C ALA A 100 -15.81 -23.50 37.80
N LEU A 101 -16.67 -24.29 37.17
CA LEU A 101 -18.00 -23.88 36.74
C LEU A 101 -18.94 -23.51 37.93
N GLU A 102 -18.87 -24.27 39.01
CA GLU A 102 -19.63 -23.98 40.25
C GLU A 102 -19.21 -22.61 40.83
N ILE A 103 -17.92 -22.36 40.98
CA ILE A 103 -17.41 -21.08 41.48
C ILE A 103 -17.88 -19.90 40.60
N VAL A 104 -17.80 -20.06 39.32
CA VAL A 104 -18.22 -19.01 38.36
C VAL A 104 -19.72 -18.78 38.43
N SER A 105 -20.53 -19.87 38.61
CA SER A 105 -21.99 -19.75 38.70
C SER A 105 -22.51 -19.07 39.97
N THR A 106 -21.71 -19.13 41.02
CA THR A 106 -22.08 -18.57 42.35
C THR A 106 -21.45 -17.18 42.57
N SER A 107 -20.55 -16.77 41.71
CA SER A 107 -19.83 -15.51 41.81
C SER A 107 -20.49 -14.43 40.96
N ASP A 108 -20.66 -13.24 41.58
CA ASP A 108 -21.04 -12.05 40.85
C ASP A 108 -19.76 -11.47 40.22
N VAL A 109 -19.73 -11.36 38.91
CA VAL A 109 -18.62 -10.71 38.20
C VAL A 109 -18.93 -9.22 38.16
N ASP A 110 -18.21 -8.44 38.95
CA ASP A 110 -18.26 -6.99 38.88
C ASP A 110 -17.49 -6.51 37.65
N VAL A 111 -18.19 -5.97 36.67
CA VAL A 111 -17.60 -5.35 35.50
C VAL A 111 -17.46 -3.85 35.78
N ASP A 112 -16.24 -3.34 35.78
CA ASP A 112 -16.01 -1.89 35.76
C ASP A 112 -16.55 -1.32 34.42
N PHE A 113 -17.76 -0.75 34.54
CA PHE A 113 -18.47 -0.30 33.35
C PHE A 113 -17.82 0.90 32.68
N GLU A 114 -17.27 1.84 33.43
CA GLU A 114 -16.61 2.99 32.82
C GLU A 114 -15.34 2.55 32.07
N ALA A 115 -14.56 1.61 32.62
CA ALA A 115 -13.44 1.02 31.91
C ALA A 115 -13.89 0.18 30.70
N PHE A 116 -15.01 -0.54 30.81
CA PHE A 116 -15.60 -1.27 29.69
C PHE A 116 -16.05 -0.31 28.58
N LYS A 117 -16.81 0.73 28.96
CA LYS A 117 -17.29 1.76 28.05
C LYS A 117 -16.13 2.47 27.33
N GLU A 118 -15.11 2.87 28.09
CA GLU A 118 -13.91 3.47 27.52
C GLU A 118 -13.23 2.55 26.53
N LYS A 119 -13.05 1.28 26.87
CA LYS A 119 -12.46 0.29 25.95
C LYS A 119 -13.32 0.04 24.71
N MET A 120 -14.64 -0.09 24.85
CA MET A 120 -15.54 -0.25 23.71
C MET A 120 -15.53 0.98 22.80
N LEU A 121 -15.47 2.18 23.36
CA LEU A 121 -15.31 3.43 22.63
C LEU A 121 -13.96 3.51 21.91
N ASN A 122 -12.93 2.95 22.50
CA ASN A 122 -11.55 3.05 22.03
C ASN A 122 -11.10 1.91 21.14
N VAL A 123 -11.76 0.74 21.13
CA VAL A 123 -11.39 -0.42 20.31
C VAL A 123 -11.25 -0.07 18.83
N ASP A 124 -12.09 0.81 18.30
CA ASP A 124 -12.03 1.24 16.92
C ASP A 124 -11.12 2.45 16.69
N ASN A 125 -10.75 3.18 17.76
CA ASN A 125 -10.02 4.45 17.69
C ASN A 125 -8.52 4.31 17.99
N ILE A 126 -8.14 3.19 18.58
CA ILE A 126 -6.86 3.04 19.27
C ILE A 126 -5.66 3.19 18.36
N ALA A 127 -5.72 2.67 17.13
CA ALA A 127 -4.56 2.71 16.24
C ALA A 127 -4.72 3.65 15.05
N VAL A 128 -5.93 4.08 14.74
CA VAL A 128 -6.22 4.84 13.51
C VAL A 128 -6.75 6.25 13.75
N GLY A 129 -6.79 6.70 15.04
CA GLY A 129 -7.27 8.05 15.37
C GLY A 129 -8.70 8.32 14.89
N LEU A 130 -9.51 7.27 14.75
CA LEU A 130 -10.94 7.49 14.54
C LEU A 130 -11.42 8.38 15.67
N LYS A 131 -12.07 9.50 15.36
CA LYS A 131 -12.76 10.31 16.38
C LYS A 131 -13.49 9.34 17.29
N SER A 132 -13.28 9.52 18.60
CA SER A 132 -14.08 8.81 19.59
C SER A 132 -15.50 8.80 19.07
N TYR A 133 -16.04 7.62 18.85
CA TYR A 133 -17.44 7.51 18.52
C TYR A 133 -18.18 8.45 19.44
N ASP A 134 -18.90 9.40 18.88
CA ASP A 134 -19.81 10.20 19.65
C ASP A 134 -20.54 9.21 20.56
N LYS A 135 -20.60 9.49 21.86
CA LYS A 135 -21.35 8.68 22.83
C LYS A 135 -22.68 8.22 22.25
N GLY A 136 -23.33 9.08 21.44
CA GLY A 136 -24.53 8.78 20.70
C GLY A 136 -24.44 7.62 19.70
N LEU A 137 -23.28 7.29 19.13
CA LEU A 137 -23.16 6.20 18.15
C LEU A 137 -23.06 4.82 18.79
N LEU A 138 -22.36 4.70 19.91
CA LEU A 138 -22.31 3.45 20.69
C LEU A 138 -23.55 3.22 21.51
N THR A 139 -24.16 4.27 21.98
CA THR A 139 -25.36 4.26 22.84
C THR A 139 -26.66 4.52 22.09
N ASP A 140 -26.60 4.65 20.74
CA ASP A 140 -27.81 4.80 19.93
C ASP A 140 -28.68 3.54 20.06
N LEU A 141 -29.83 3.71 20.72
CA LEU A 141 -30.83 2.67 20.94
C LEU A 141 -31.26 1.96 19.63
N ASN A 142 -31.09 2.60 18.48
CA ASN A 142 -31.50 2.07 17.19
C ASN A 142 -30.37 1.33 16.48
N ARG A 143 -29.10 1.52 16.85
CA ARG A 143 -27.94 0.95 16.14
C ARG A 143 -27.32 -0.24 16.86
N GLY A 144 -27.02 -0.14 18.15
CA GLY A 144 -26.34 -1.20 18.90
C GLY A 144 -24.87 -1.36 18.51
N HIS A 145 -24.23 -2.41 19.00
CA HIS A 145 -22.81 -2.68 18.74
C HIS A 145 -22.58 -4.08 18.18
N TRP A 146 -21.78 -4.19 17.11
CA TRP A 146 -21.53 -5.46 16.43
C TRP A 146 -20.74 -6.47 17.27
N ASP A 147 -19.78 -5.99 18.07
CA ASP A 147 -18.93 -6.86 18.87
C ASP A 147 -19.70 -7.49 20.05
N LEU A 148 -20.90 -6.98 20.36
CA LEU A 148 -21.82 -7.56 21.33
C LEU A 148 -22.83 -8.54 20.69
N ASP A 149 -22.84 -8.68 19.36
CA ASP A 149 -23.73 -9.59 18.65
C ASP A 149 -23.19 -11.01 18.74
N VAL A 150 -23.88 -11.84 19.51
CA VAL A 150 -23.50 -13.22 19.76
C VAL A 150 -24.51 -14.14 19.10
N PRO A 151 -24.12 -15.18 18.33
CA PRO A 151 -25.03 -16.08 17.68
C PRO A 151 -25.99 -16.76 18.66
N GLY A 152 -27.27 -16.75 18.32
CA GLY A 152 -28.31 -17.39 19.11
C GLY A 152 -28.84 -16.60 20.29
N LEU A 153 -28.34 -15.38 20.53
CA LEU A 153 -28.88 -14.50 21.56
C LEU A 153 -29.89 -13.51 20.99
N SER A 154 -31.01 -13.31 21.73
CA SER A 154 -31.94 -12.24 21.38
C SER A 154 -31.36 -10.87 21.76
N LYS A 155 -31.79 -9.82 21.06
CA LYS A 155 -31.43 -8.45 21.38
C LYS A 155 -31.69 -8.10 22.86
N GLU A 156 -32.77 -8.63 23.44
CA GLU A 156 -33.18 -8.39 24.82
C GLU A 156 -32.25 -9.05 25.84
N SER A 157 -31.63 -10.18 25.50
CA SER A 157 -30.69 -10.89 26.37
C SER A 157 -29.30 -10.24 26.44
N VAL A 158 -29.01 -9.27 25.60
CA VAL A 158 -27.71 -8.59 25.50
C VAL A 158 -27.83 -7.09 25.73
N THR A 159 -28.98 -6.63 26.29
CA THR A 159 -29.16 -5.22 26.65
C THR A 159 -28.60 -4.97 28.04
N PHE A 160 -27.65 -4.06 28.14
CA PHE A 160 -27.11 -3.56 29.38
C PHE A 160 -27.84 -2.30 29.73
N ARG A 161 -28.55 -2.32 30.87
CA ARG A 161 -29.21 -1.11 31.43
C ARG A 161 -28.29 -0.54 32.50
N PHE A 162 -28.02 0.74 32.37
CA PHE A 162 -27.30 1.50 33.37
C PHE A 162 -28.27 2.43 34.10
N ASP A 163 -28.18 2.40 35.40
CA ASP A 163 -28.93 3.34 36.23
C ASP A 163 -28.38 4.78 36.16
N ASN A 164 -27.37 5.01 35.30
CA ASN A 164 -26.81 6.33 35.07
C ASN A 164 -27.58 7.03 33.95
N LEU A 165 -28.07 8.20 34.29
CA LEU A 165 -28.63 9.11 33.30
C LEU A 165 -27.51 9.91 32.64
N ASP A 166 -27.58 10.09 31.32
CA ASP A 166 -26.70 11.04 30.64
C ASP A 166 -26.90 12.47 31.16
N SER A 167 -26.09 13.42 30.71
CA SER A 167 -26.22 14.84 31.12
C SER A 167 -27.61 15.45 30.83
N ASN A 168 -28.44 14.75 30.05
CA ASN A 168 -29.79 15.14 29.68
C ASN A 168 -30.88 14.32 30.39
N GLY A 169 -30.51 13.45 31.34
CA GLY A 169 -31.45 12.62 32.10
C GLY A 169 -31.96 11.38 31.34
N LYS A 170 -31.25 10.92 30.28
CA LYS A 170 -31.65 9.80 29.47
C LYS A 170 -30.85 8.54 29.86
N GLU A 171 -31.51 7.40 29.98
CA GLU A 171 -30.84 6.11 30.28
C GLU A 171 -29.83 5.76 29.17
N GLU A 172 -28.59 5.50 29.56
CA GLU A 172 -27.57 4.95 28.66
C GLU A 172 -27.71 3.42 28.60
N ASN A 173 -27.97 2.89 27.43
CA ASN A 173 -28.08 1.45 27.21
C ASN A 173 -27.15 1.01 26.10
N PHE A 174 -26.42 -0.10 26.32
CA PHE A 174 -25.69 -0.82 25.27
C PHE A 174 -26.48 -2.06 24.89
N TYR A 175 -26.52 -2.37 23.61
CA TYR A 175 -27.13 -3.59 23.12
C TYR A 175 -26.40 -4.13 21.87
N ALA A 176 -26.56 -5.41 21.65
CA ALA A 176 -26.02 -6.06 20.47
C ALA A 176 -26.76 -5.61 19.21
N ARG A 177 -26.01 -5.51 18.13
CA ARG A 177 -26.54 -5.26 16.80
C ARG A 177 -25.93 -6.23 15.80
N SER A 178 -26.77 -6.92 15.05
CA SER A 178 -26.29 -7.78 13.98
C SER A 178 -25.66 -6.97 12.87
N SER A 179 -24.39 -7.28 12.56
CA SER A 179 -23.66 -6.68 11.46
C SER A 179 -24.27 -6.95 10.08
N LEU A 180 -25.08 -8.03 9.97
CA LEU A 180 -25.81 -8.35 8.74
C LEU A 180 -26.89 -7.32 8.40
N LYS A 181 -27.37 -6.54 9.40
CA LYS A 181 -28.31 -5.43 9.16
C LYS A 181 -27.64 -4.20 8.56
N ASP A 182 -26.34 -4.09 8.74
CA ASP A 182 -25.54 -2.94 8.27
C ASP A 182 -24.76 -3.27 7.00
N LEU A 183 -25.06 -4.40 6.34
CA LEU A 183 -24.44 -4.79 5.09
C LEU A 183 -24.78 -3.82 3.98
N ASN A 184 -23.76 -3.17 3.44
CA ASN A 184 -23.86 -2.40 2.20
C ASN A 184 -23.74 -3.34 1.00
N LYS A 185 -24.85 -3.94 0.57
CA LYS A 185 -24.88 -4.99 -0.47
C LYS A 185 -24.37 -4.52 -1.84
N GLN A 186 -24.54 -3.25 -2.14
CA GLN A 186 -24.11 -2.64 -3.39
C GLN A 186 -22.84 -1.79 -3.23
N GLY A 187 -22.43 -1.54 -2.01
CA GLY A 187 -21.27 -0.77 -1.69
C GLY A 187 -19.99 -1.42 -2.22
N VAL A 188 -19.09 -0.58 -2.66
CA VAL A 188 -17.75 -0.97 -3.14
C VAL A 188 -16.74 -0.01 -2.53
N VAL A 189 -15.61 -0.55 -2.12
CA VAL A 189 -14.46 0.24 -1.67
C VAL A 189 -13.34 0.09 -2.70
N ALA A 190 -12.76 1.20 -3.11
CA ALA A 190 -11.56 1.24 -3.93
C ALA A 190 -10.37 1.71 -3.10
N ILE A 191 -9.26 1.02 -3.21
CA ILE A 191 -8.04 1.31 -2.48
C ILE A 191 -6.88 1.40 -3.48
N ASP A 192 -6.26 2.56 -3.53
CA ASP A 192 -4.98 2.78 -4.20
C ASP A 192 -3.87 2.73 -3.15
N PHE A 193 -3.16 1.61 -3.10
CA PHE A 193 -2.05 1.39 -2.18
C PHE A 193 -0.77 2.02 -2.75
N GLY A 194 -0.53 3.29 -2.42
CA GLY A 194 0.62 4.05 -2.90
C GLY A 194 1.87 3.92 -2.01
N THR A 195 3.01 4.37 -2.53
CA THR A 195 4.30 4.34 -1.82
C THR A 195 4.35 5.31 -0.64
N LYS A 196 3.98 6.57 -0.86
CA LYS A 196 3.96 7.63 0.16
C LYS A 196 2.63 7.65 0.90
N SER A 197 1.54 7.53 0.17
CA SER A 197 0.19 7.56 0.73
C SER A 197 -0.74 6.58 0.02
N THR A 198 -1.70 6.08 0.77
CA THR A 198 -2.78 5.22 0.31
C THR A 198 -4.06 6.05 0.23
N THR A 199 -4.76 5.97 -0.90
CA THR A 199 -6.08 6.58 -1.01
C THR A 199 -7.16 5.53 -1.01
N ALA A 200 -8.23 5.78 -0.27
CA ALA A 200 -9.39 4.92 -0.24
C ALA A 200 -10.65 5.74 -0.54
N ALA A 201 -11.48 5.21 -1.39
CA ALA A 201 -12.78 5.79 -1.70
C ALA A 201 -13.84 4.70 -1.59
N TYR A 202 -15.02 5.07 -1.12
CA TYR A 202 -16.13 4.13 -1.07
C TYR A 202 -17.38 4.69 -1.74
N MET A 203 -18.21 3.80 -2.20
CA MET A 203 -19.51 4.10 -2.72
C MET A 203 -20.56 3.54 -1.78
N ASP A 204 -21.43 4.41 -1.28
CA ASP A 204 -22.54 4.03 -0.43
C ASP A 204 -23.67 3.33 -1.21
N GLU A 205 -24.70 2.87 -0.51
CA GLU A 205 -25.88 2.22 -1.12
C GLU A 205 -26.64 3.13 -2.10
N ASN A 206 -26.53 4.46 -1.93
CA ASN A 206 -27.17 5.46 -2.78
C ASN A 206 -26.34 5.80 -4.02
N GLY A 207 -25.16 5.16 -4.16
CA GLY A 207 -24.24 5.40 -5.27
C GLY A 207 -23.41 6.67 -5.13
N LYS A 208 -23.34 7.27 -3.95
CA LYS A 208 -22.49 8.44 -3.67
C LYS A 208 -21.08 7.98 -3.34
N TYR A 209 -20.10 8.68 -3.91
CA TYR A 209 -18.68 8.44 -3.66
C TYR A 209 -18.18 9.32 -2.53
N ARG A 210 -17.28 8.80 -1.73
CA ARG A 210 -16.58 9.54 -0.68
C ARG A 210 -15.16 9.03 -0.53
N LEU A 211 -14.23 9.96 -0.32
CA LEU A 211 -12.88 9.62 0.13
C LEU A 211 -12.88 9.31 1.63
N LEU A 212 -11.92 8.52 2.05
CA LEU A 212 -11.71 8.11 3.45
C LEU A 212 -10.43 8.74 3.98
N SER A 213 -10.52 9.40 5.13
CA SER A 213 -9.37 9.82 5.94
C SER A 213 -9.13 8.81 7.06
N ILE A 214 -7.92 8.27 7.16
CA ILE A 214 -7.54 7.25 8.14
C ILE A 214 -6.70 7.93 9.22
N GLY A 215 -7.27 8.06 10.42
CA GLY A 215 -6.60 8.69 11.55
C GLY A 215 -6.47 10.21 11.44
N GLY A 216 -7.26 10.84 10.60
CA GLY A 216 -7.35 12.28 10.45
C GLY A 216 -8.67 12.84 10.99
N ASP A 217 -8.75 14.19 11.15
CA ASP A 217 -10.01 14.84 11.45
C ASP A 217 -10.98 14.72 10.28
N GLU A 218 -12.19 14.23 10.52
CA GLU A 218 -13.21 14.03 9.48
C GLU A 218 -13.71 15.34 8.84
N ASP A 219 -13.55 16.48 9.50
CA ASP A 219 -14.02 17.79 9.04
C ASP A 219 -12.96 18.55 8.21
N ALA A 220 -11.97 17.81 7.67
CA ALA A 220 -10.94 18.46 6.91
C ALA A 220 -11.45 18.89 5.54
N GLU A 221 -11.52 20.17 5.35
CA GLU A 221 -11.65 20.80 4.02
C GLU A 221 -10.39 20.66 3.18
N ILE A 222 -9.33 20.03 3.71
CA ILE A 222 -7.99 19.95 3.13
C ILE A 222 -7.84 18.61 2.42
N LEU A 223 -7.51 18.64 1.13
CA LEU A 223 -7.36 17.46 0.25
C LEU A 223 -6.32 16.46 0.76
N GLU A 224 -5.21 16.94 1.33
CA GLU A 224 -4.10 16.14 1.84
C GLU A 224 -4.52 15.17 2.96
N LYS A 225 -5.61 15.45 3.64
CA LYS A 225 -6.13 14.55 4.69
C LYS A 225 -6.71 13.23 4.16
N TYR A 226 -7.03 13.18 2.87
CA TYR A 226 -7.48 11.97 2.20
C TYR A 226 -6.34 11.21 1.52
N GLU A 227 -5.14 11.78 1.55
CA GLU A 227 -3.91 11.11 1.18
C GLU A 227 -3.30 10.44 2.41
N ASN A 228 -3.84 9.28 2.79
CA ASN A 228 -3.46 8.61 4.04
C ASN A 228 -2.01 8.11 3.97
N PRO A 229 -1.11 8.54 4.87
CA PRO A 229 0.28 8.09 4.85
C PRO A 229 0.39 6.56 4.91
N THR A 230 1.21 5.99 4.02
CA THR A 230 1.46 4.54 3.98
C THR A 230 2.58 4.20 4.96
N ILE A 231 2.27 4.30 6.24
CA ILE A 231 3.23 4.16 7.34
C ILE A 231 2.63 3.40 8.51
N VAL A 232 3.48 2.62 9.18
CA VAL A 232 3.17 1.92 10.43
C VAL A 232 4.28 2.21 11.44
N GLU A 233 3.93 2.52 12.68
CA GLU A 233 4.83 2.60 13.82
C GLU A 233 4.64 1.38 14.73
N PHE A 234 5.70 0.64 14.99
CA PHE A 234 5.71 -0.47 15.95
C PHE A 234 6.27 0.02 17.29
N ARG A 235 5.44 0.02 18.33
CA ARG A 235 5.81 0.45 19.69
C ARG A 235 6.10 -0.74 20.60
N HIS A 236 5.22 -1.75 20.60
CA HIS A 236 5.35 -3.00 21.35
C HIS A 236 4.89 -4.16 20.46
N LYS A 237 5.77 -4.59 19.55
CA LYS A 237 5.44 -5.57 18.50
C LYS A 237 4.87 -6.89 19.05
N GLU A 238 5.52 -7.47 20.06
CA GLU A 238 5.10 -8.77 20.62
C GLU A 238 3.72 -8.69 21.27
N LYS A 239 3.48 -7.63 22.09
CA LYS A 239 2.16 -7.42 22.69
C LYS A 239 1.09 -7.19 21.63
N PHE A 240 1.40 -6.34 20.63
CA PHE A 240 0.51 -6.12 19.50
C PHE A 240 0.15 -7.42 18.77
N LEU A 241 1.15 -8.25 18.43
CA LEU A 241 0.91 -9.50 17.71
C LEU A 241 0.10 -10.49 18.54
N LYS A 242 0.33 -10.56 19.84
CA LYS A 242 -0.48 -11.37 20.74
C LYS A 242 -1.95 -10.94 20.69
N ASP A 243 -2.22 -9.66 20.86
CA ASP A 243 -3.59 -9.11 20.85
C ASP A 243 -4.22 -9.24 19.45
N TYR A 244 -3.44 -8.95 18.37
CA TYR A 244 -3.88 -9.08 17.00
C TYR A 244 -4.26 -10.51 16.61
N ASN A 245 -3.54 -11.50 17.11
CA ASN A 245 -3.78 -12.92 16.82
C ASN A 245 -4.77 -13.58 17.78
N ALA A 246 -5.17 -12.92 18.88
CA ALA A 246 -6.09 -13.46 19.85
C ALA A 246 -7.49 -13.76 19.26
N LEU A 247 -7.93 -12.97 18.29
CA LEU A 247 -9.22 -13.15 17.62
C LEU A 247 -9.04 -13.21 16.09
N SER A 248 -9.80 -14.07 15.46
CA SER A 248 -9.81 -14.18 13.98
C SER A 248 -10.48 -12.97 13.30
N HIS A 249 -11.34 -12.25 14.02
CA HIS A 249 -12.08 -11.08 13.55
C HIS A 249 -12.11 -10.01 14.62
N ARG A 250 -11.88 -8.76 14.21
CA ARG A 250 -11.91 -7.55 15.05
C ARG A 250 -11.17 -7.71 16.39
N PRO A 251 -9.87 -8.09 16.37
CA PRO A 251 -9.08 -8.21 17.60
C PRO A 251 -8.98 -6.87 18.34
N PHE A 252 -8.84 -6.95 19.66
CA PHE A 252 -8.67 -5.79 20.54
C PHE A 252 -7.19 -5.39 20.58
N THR A 253 -6.81 -4.42 19.76
CA THR A 253 -5.44 -3.87 19.72
C THR A 253 -5.40 -2.48 20.37
N GLU A 254 -4.22 -2.03 20.80
CA GLU A 254 -4.05 -0.76 21.49
C GLU A 254 -3.13 0.19 20.70
N LYS A 255 -3.49 1.49 20.66
CA LYS A 255 -2.65 2.52 20.00
C LYS A 255 -1.28 2.69 20.67
N ASN A 256 -1.16 2.29 21.93
CA ASN A 256 0.10 2.29 22.64
C ASN A 256 1.08 1.23 22.11
N ASP A 257 0.59 0.26 21.33
CA ASP A 257 1.41 -0.83 20.78
C ASP A 257 1.72 -0.64 19.30
N ILE A 258 0.83 0.05 18.59
CA ILE A 258 0.96 0.34 17.15
C ILE A 258 0.23 1.62 16.77
N GLN A 259 0.76 2.33 15.78
CA GLN A 259 0.10 3.47 15.12
C GLN A 259 0.15 3.28 13.60
N VAL A 260 -0.82 3.82 12.88
CA VAL A 260 -0.87 3.75 11.41
C VAL A 260 -1.30 5.08 10.80
N ALA A 261 -0.99 5.26 9.52
CA ALA A 261 -1.40 6.40 8.70
C ALA A 261 -1.09 7.77 9.36
N HIS A 262 -2.07 8.68 9.44
CA HIS A 262 -1.86 10.03 9.95
C HIS A 262 -1.34 10.09 11.39
N GLU A 263 -1.78 9.18 12.27
CA GLU A 263 -1.27 9.13 13.64
C GLU A 263 0.22 8.71 13.67
N ALA A 264 0.60 7.70 12.89
CA ALA A 264 2.00 7.31 12.78
C ALA A 264 2.85 8.42 12.13
N GLN A 265 2.32 9.12 11.14
CA GLN A 265 3.02 10.24 10.51
C GLN A 265 3.22 11.41 11.49
N LYS A 266 2.23 11.72 12.30
CA LYS A 266 2.32 12.74 13.34
C LYS A 266 3.40 12.40 14.36
N GLU A 267 3.45 11.15 14.80
CA GLU A 267 4.49 10.68 15.71
C GLU A 267 5.88 10.71 15.06
N LEU A 268 5.99 10.36 13.77
CA LEU A 268 7.24 10.44 13.02
C LEU A 268 7.78 11.88 12.97
N LEU A 269 6.91 12.87 12.75
CA LEU A 269 7.30 14.29 12.69
C LEU A 269 7.77 14.81 14.06
N CYS A 270 7.31 14.21 15.17
CA CYS A 270 7.70 14.56 16.52
C CYS A 270 8.81 13.66 17.09
N ALA A 271 9.20 12.61 16.35
CA ALA A 271 10.15 11.61 16.84
C ALA A 271 11.57 12.20 16.94
N GLN A 272 12.26 11.89 18.03
CA GLN A 272 13.68 12.13 18.14
C GLN A 272 14.46 11.06 17.35
N ASP A 273 15.69 11.37 16.97
CA ASP A 273 16.52 10.53 16.09
C ASP A 273 16.63 9.05 16.51
N ASN A 274 16.73 8.78 17.81
CA ASN A 274 16.78 7.42 18.34
C ASN A 274 15.46 6.65 18.29
N HIS A 275 14.38 7.28 17.86
CA HIS A 275 13.03 6.70 17.78
C HIS A 275 12.56 6.41 16.34
N LEU A 276 13.32 6.84 15.33
CA LEU A 276 12.96 6.65 13.91
C LEU A 276 12.85 5.18 13.48
N TYR A 277 13.47 4.27 14.22
CA TYR A 277 13.48 2.83 13.90
C TYR A 277 12.15 2.11 14.04
N ARG A 278 11.19 2.73 14.70
CA ARG A 278 9.86 2.17 14.91
C ARG A 278 8.98 2.30 13.70
N PHE A 279 9.36 3.19 12.77
CA PHE A 279 8.52 3.57 11.64
C PHE A 279 8.87 2.80 10.38
N PHE A 280 7.86 2.26 9.74
CA PHE A 280 7.95 1.63 8.44
C PHE A 280 7.10 2.39 7.42
N SER A 281 7.71 3.30 6.66
CA SER A 281 7.08 4.17 5.66
C SER A 281 7.21 3.67 4.22
N GLN A 282 7.87 2.55 3.98
CA GLN A 282 8.18 2.02 2.65
C GLN A 282 7.50 0.66 2.38
N LEU A 283 6.26 0.51 2.84
CA LEU A 283 5.52 -0.76 2.74
C LEU A 283 5.42 -1.29 1.30
N LYS A 284 5.03 -0.43 0.36
CA LYS A 284 4.89 -0.80 -1.05
C LYS A 284 6.24 -1.09 -1.70
N GLN A 285 7.26 -0.28 -1.42
CA GLN A 285 8.61 -0.49 -1.96
C GLN A 285 9.23 -1.78 -1.41
N TRP A 286 9.01 -2.09 -0.12
CA TRP A 286 9.43 -3.36 0.45
C TRP A 286 8.80 -4.56 -0.26
N ALA A 287 7.51 -4.49 -0.57
CA ALA A 287 6.84 -5.53 -1.35
C ALA A 287 7.42 -5.68 -2.77
N GLY A 288 7.84 -4.58 -3.38
CA GLY A 288 8.47 -4.59 -4.70
C GLY A 288 9.92 -5.06 -4.71
N ALA A 289 10.70 -4.70 -3.69
CA ALA A 289 12.11 -5.07 -3.58
C ALA A 289 12.34 -6.50 -3.04
N ASP A 290 11.37 -7.02 -2.28
CA ASP A 290 11.41 -8.34 -1.63
C ASP A 290 12.66 -8.59 -0.76
N GLU A 291 13.07 -7.57 0.00
CA GLU A 291 14.26 -7.60 0.85
C GLU A 291 13.89 -7.68 2.34
N LYS A 292 14.81 -8.26 3.14
CA LYS A 292 14.71 -8.22 4.60
C LYS A 292 14.91 -6.80 5.12
N ARG A 293 14.21 -6.45 6.20
CA ARG A 293 14.29 -5.15 6.87
C ARG A 293 14.49 -5.33 8.37
N ASN A 294 15.25 -4.43 8.98
CA ASN A 294 15.49 -4.42 10.42
C ASN A 294 14.81 -3.22 11.04
N PHE A 295 14.16 -3.46 12.17
CA PHE A 295 13.41 -2.47 12.94
C PHE A 295 13.76 -2.59 14.43
N ARG A 296 13.29 -1.63 15.20
CA ARG A 296 13.33 -1.66 16.64
C ARG A 296 12.02 -1.13 17.20
N ASP A 297 11.45 -1.79 18.18
CA ASP A 297 10.37 -1.22 18.99
C ASP A 297 10.93 -0.56 20.27
N PHE A 298 10.08 -0.27 21.26
CA PHE A 298 10.56 0.31 22.51
C PHE A 298 11.43 -0.63 23.35
N LYS A 299 11.42 -1.92 23.07
CA LYS A 299 12.09 -2.95 23.87
C LYS A 299 13.26 -3.61 23.16
N GLU A 300 13.09 -3.97 21.89
CA GLU A 300 14.01 -4.86 21.20
C GLU A 300 14.13 -4.58 19.69
N ASP A 301 15.26 -5.04 19.14
CA ASP A 301 15.47 -5.09 17.69
C ASP A 301 14.78 -6.33 17.12
N PHE A 302 14.18 -6.19 15.95
CA PHE A 302 13.58 -7.31 15.23
C PHE A 302 13.81 -7.21 13.72
N SER A 303 13.82 -8.36 13.05
CA SER A 303 13.94 -8.45 11.61
C SER A 303 12.60 -8.82 11.00
N LEU A 304 12.28 -8.16 9.89
CA LEU A 304 11.18 -8.50 9.01
C LEU A 304 11.76 -9.29 7.83
N GLU A 305 11.23 -10.48 7.57
CA GLU A 305 11.58 -11.26 6.40
C GLU A 305 11.21 -10.54 5.10
N SER A 306 11.77 -10.98 3.97
CA SER A 306 11.35 -10.46 2.67
C SER A 306 9.86 -10.72 2.45
N PHE A 307 9.21 -9.90 1.64
CA PHE A 307 7.76 -9.93 1.47
C PHE A 307 7.24 -11.29 1.02
N THR A 308 7.96 -11.98 0.13
CA THR A 308 7.56 -13.32 -0.34
C THR A 308 7.67 -14.40 0.73
N HIS A 309 8.55 -14.22 1.71
CA HIS A 309 8.78 -15.18 2.81
C HIS A 309 8.11 -14.79 4.13
N CYS A 310 7.47 -13.62 4.17
CA CYS A 310 6.80 -13.12 5.37
C CYS A 310 5.50 -13.90 5.62
N THR A 311 5.48 -14.79 6.61
CA THR A 311 4.33 -15.63 6.96
C THR A 311 3.64 -15.19 8.26
N ASP A 312 4.41 -14.88 9.29
CA ASP A 312 3.91 -14.70 10.66
C ASP A 312 3.64 -13.24 11.03
N PHE A 313 4.31 -12.32 10.34
CA PHE A 313 4.20 -10.90 10.61
C PHE A 313 4.25 -10.09 9.32
N ASN A 314 3.07 -9.69 8.80
CA ASN A 314 2.96 -8.94 7.56
C ASN A 314 2.43 -7.52 7.81
N PRO A 315 3.29 -6.49 7.75
CA PRO A 315 2.88 -5.10 7.96
C PRO A 315 1.83 -4.60 6.96
N ILE A 316 1.79 -5.11 5.74
CA ILE A 316 0.76 -4.74 4.75
C ILE A 316 -0.60 -5.31 5.15
N GLU A 317 -0.66 -6.54 5.66
CA GLU A 317 -1.90 -7.11 6.22
C GLU A 317 -2.41 -6.27 7.40
N ILE A 318 -1.50 -5.87 8.29
CA ILE A 318 -1.84 -5.04 9.45
C ILE A 318 -2.35 -3.66 8.99
N TYR A 319 -1.67 -3.03 8.05
CA TYR A 319 -2.10 -1.75 7.49
C TYR A 319 -3.49 -1.87 6.85
N ALA A 320 -3.73 -2.93 6.07
CA ALA A 320 -5.03 -3.23 5.47
C ALA A 320 -6.12 -3.50 6.52
N TYR A 321 -5.77 -4.14 7.65
CA TYR A 321 -6.68 -4.34 8.76
C TYR A 321 -7.19 -3.01 9.32
N TYR A 322 -6.31 -2.03 9.55
CA TYR A 322 -6.71 -0.72 10.06
C TYR A 322 -7.47 0.12 9.03
N ILE A 323 -7.11 0.04 7.74
CA ILE A 323 -7.96 0.59 6.67
C ILE A 323 -9.36 -0.03 6.77
N GLY A 324 -9.45 -1.34 6.90
CA GLY A 324 -10.71 -2.05 7.05
C GLY A 324 -11.52 -1.62 8.28
N ARG A 325 -10.85 -1.33 9.41
CA ARG A 325 -11.51 -0.81 10.63
C ARG A 325 -12.11 0.58 10.41
N CYS A 326 -11.39 1.44 9.67
CA CYS A 326 -11.89 2.76 9.31
C CYS A 326 -13.09 2.70 8.36
N ILE A 327 -13.05 1.79 7.39
CA ILE A 327 -14.13 1.65 6.42
C ILE A 327 -15.36 1.02 7.08
N ASN A 328 -15.17 -0.13 7.75
CA ASN A 328 -16.23 -0.93 8.33
C ASN A 328 -16.47 -0.52 9.79
N ASN A 329 -17.27 0.49 9.98
CA ASN A 329 -17.66 1.00 11.27
C ASN A 329 -19.18 1.21 11.35
N MET A 330 -19.67 1.55 12.53
CA MET A 330 -21.11 1.71 12.77
C MET A 330 -21.75 2.84 11.96
N GLN A 331 -20.96 3.82 11.48
CA GLN A 331 -21.45 4.92 10.65
C GLN A 331 -21.56 4.53 9.19
N ASN A 332 -20.51 3.89 8.65
CA ASN A 332 -20.39 3.59 7.23
C ASN A 332 -21.10 2.28 6.83
N GLY A 333 -21.29 1.37 7.80
CA GLY A 333 -21.78 0.01 7.54
C GLY A 333 -20.68 -0.99 7.21
N VAL A 334 -21.09 -2.16 6.69
CA VAL A 334 -20.22 -3.27 6.36
C VAL A 334 -20.06 -3.40 4.85
N PHE A 335 -18.84 -3.31 4.36
CA PHE A 335 -18.50 -3.49 2.94
C PHE A 335 -17.83 -4.84 2.72
N LEU A 336 -18.21 -5.53 1.61
CA LEU A 336 -17.71 -6.85 1.25
C LEU A 336 -16.98 -6.89 -0.10
N LYS A 337 -16.97 -5.78 -0.84
CA LYS A 337 -16.32 -5.70 -2.16
C LYS A 337 -15.26 -4.62 -2.16
N TYR A 338 -14.03 -5.05 -2.49
CA TYR A 338 -12.87 -4.17 -2.49
C TYR A 338 -12.15 -4.27 -3.82
N PHE A 339 -11.81 -3.14 -4.39
CA PHE A 339 -11.02 -3.02 -5.61
C PHE A 339 -9.66 -2.42 -5.25
N LEU A 340 -8.59 -3.08 -5.69
CA LEU A 340 -7.23 -2.59 -5.54
C LEU A 340 -6.67 -2.19 -6.90
N SER A 341 -5.87 -1.11 -6.91
CA SER A 341 -4.95 -0.79 -7.98
C SER A 341 -3.68 -1.64 -7.88
N TYR A 342 -2.91 -1.66 -8.94
CA TYR A 342 -1.57 -2.26 -8.95
C TYR A 342 -0.66 -1.50 -9.93
N PRO A 343 0.66 -1.37 -9.61
CA PRO A 343 1.63 -0.82 -10.53
C PRO A 343 1.81 -1.73 -11.75
N VAL A 344 2.01 -1.12 -12.92
CA VAL A 344 2.24 -1.88 -14.17
C VAL A 344 3.49 -2.75 -14.09
N LYS A 345 4.51 -2.28 -13.39
CA LYS A 345 5.85 -2.91 -13.34
C LYS A 345 5.99 -4.02 -12.29
N TYR A 346 5.03 -4.18 -11.39
CA TYR A 346 5.09 -5.27 -10.41
C TYR A 346 4.84 -6.61 -11.07
N GLU A 347 5.55 -7.61 -10.59
CA GLU A 347 5.32 -8.99 -11.01
C GLU A 347 3.94 -9.46 -10.57
N LYS A 348 3.33 -10.34 -11.36
CA LYS A 348 2.00 -10.87 -11.05
C LYS A 348 1.94 -11.48 -9.65
N HIS A 349 2.98 -12.23 -9.25
CA HIS A 349 3.01 -12.85 -7.93
C HIS A 349 3.11 -11.80 -6.79
N GLN A 350 3.83 -10.69 -6.99
CA GLN A 350 3.91 -9.59 -6.02
C GLN A 350 2.55 -8.90 -5.87
N ALA A 351 1.90 -8.57 -7.00
CA ALA A 351 0.58 -7.96 -6.98
C ALA A 351 -0.47 -8.87 -6.33
N GLU A 352 -0.44 -10.19 -6.64
CA GLU A 352 -1.34 -11.17 -6.00
C GLU A 352 -1.06 -11.29 -4.49
N LYS A 353 0.20 -11.29 -4.06
CA LYS A 353 0.54 -11.35 -2.64
C LYS A 353 0.15 -10.08 -1.87
N ILE A 354 0.25 -8.90 -2.49
CA ILE A 354 -0.30 -7.66 -1.93
C ILE A 354 -1.82 -7.80 -1.77
N LYS A 355 -2.51 -8.27 -2.81
CA LYS A 355 -3.95 -8.53 -2.74
C LYS A 355 -4.30 -9.52 -1.62
N GLU A 356 -3.57 -10.63 -1.48
CA GLU A 356 -3.77 -11.60 -0.40
C GLU A 356 -3.57 -10.97 0.98
N SER A 357 -2.57 -10.09 1.13
CA SER A 357 -2.33 -9.34 2.37
C SER A 357 -3.51 -8.43 2.70
N PHE A 358 -4.01 -7.70 1.70
CA PHE A 358 -5.22 -6.88 1.86
C PHE A 358 -6.44 -7.73 2.15
N GLU A 359 -6.62 -8.86 1.47
CA GLU A 359 -7.74 -9.78 1.70
C GLU A 359 -7.77 -10.28 3.15
N LYS A 360 -6.62 -10.69 3.68
CA LYS A 360 -6.50 -11.14 5.08
C LYS A 360 -6.80 -10.01 6.06
N GLY A 361 -6.17 -8.85 5.90
CA GLY A 361 -6.36 -7.71 6.79
C GLY A 361 -7.80 -7.18 6.76
N LEU A 362 -8.37 -6.97 5.58
CA LEU A 362 -9.75 -6.51 5.40
C LEU A 362 -10.74 -7.53 5.97
N LYS A 363 -10.55 -8.83 5.71
CA LYS A 363 -11.38 -9.90 6.28
C LYS A 363 -11.35 -9.88 7.80
N LYS A 364 -10.15 -9.73 8.38
CA LYS A 364 -9.96 -9.68 9.84
C LYS A 364 -10.62 -8.44 10.47
N SER A 365 -10.75 -7.33 9.72
CA SER A 365 -11.43 -6.12 10.19
C SER A 365 -12.96 -6.25 10.31
N LEU A 366 -13.53 -7.23 9.64
CA LEU A 366 -14.98 -7.43 9.58
C LEU A 366 -15.51 -8.22 10.77
N PRO A 367 -16.78 -7.99 11.20
CA PRO A 367 -17.42 -8.79 12.24
C PRO A 367 -17.53 -10.27 11.84
N ARG A 368 -17.34 -11.16 12.82
CA ARG A 368 -17.36 -12.62 12.61
C ARG A 368 -18.65 -13.13 11.95
N HIS A 369 -19.80 -12.61 12.35
CA HIS A 369 -21.11 -13.05 11.85
C HIS A 369 -21.30 -12.87 10.34
N VAL A 370 -20.52 -12.00 9.72
CA VAL A 370 -20.48 -11.86 8.26
C VAL A 370 -20.04 -13.16 7.59
N PHE A 371 -19.17 -13.93 8.24
CA PHE A 371 -18.61 -15.18 7.70
C PHE A 371 -19.32 -16.45 8.22
N ASP A 372 -20.12 -16.34 9.26
CA ASP A 372 -20.97 -17.42 9.74
C ASP A 372 -22.17 -17.66 8.80
N ASP A 373 -22.57 -16.64 8.03
CA ASP A 373 -23.57 -16.78 6.95
C ASP A 373 -22.89 -17.07 5.60
N GLU A 374 -23.00 -18.31 5.10
CA GLU A 374 -22.35 -18.75 3.86
C GLU A 374 -22.64 -17.85 2.64
N LYS A 375 -23.85 -17.28 2.53
CA LYS A 375 -24.21 -16.42 1.41
C LYS A 375 -23.48 -15.11 1.47
N THR A 376 -23.39 -14.53 2.65
CA THR A 376 -22.68 -13.27 2.91
C THR A 376 -21.18 -13.47 2.79
N ALA A 377 -20.63 -14.57 3.34
CA ALA A 377 -19.23 -14.92 3.22
C ALA A 377 -18.75 -15.01 1.75
N LYS A 378 -19.58 -15.58 0.86
CA LYS A 378 -19.28 -15.66 -0.59
C LYS A 378 -19.31 -14.31 -1.32
N MET A 379 -19.88 -13.27 -0.69
CA MET A 379 -19.89 -11.91 -1.26
C MET A 379 -18.59 -11.15 -0.97
N PHE A 380 -17.80 -11.59 0.01
CA PHE A 380 -16.51 -10.99 0.32
C PHE A 380 -15.53 -11.24 -0.81
N LYS A 381 -15.02 -10.17 -1.40
CA LYS A 381 -14.07 -10.21 -2.51
C LYS A 381 -13.12 -9.04 -2.47
N VAL A 382 -11.84 -9.33 -2.70
CA VAL A 382 -10.80 -8.34 -2.98
C VAL A 382 -10.29 -8.63 -4.39
N GLU A 383 -10.38 -7.65 -5.28
CA GLU A 383 -10.04 -7.81 -6.70
C GLU A 383 -8.96 -6.80 -7.10
N LEU A 384 -7.90 -7.27 -7.78
CA LEU A 384 -7.03 -6.39 -8.56
C LEU A 384 -7.84 -5.92 -9.78
N LYS A 385 -8.23 -4.64 -9.79
CA LYS A 385 -9.25 -4.16 -10.73
C LYS A 385 -8.68 -3.49 -11.96
N ALA A 386 -7.67 -2.64 -11.77
CA ALA A 386 -7.00 -1.93 -12.85
C ALA A 386 -5.58 -1.55 -12.43
N SER A 387 -4.69 -1.34 -13.40
CA SER A 387 -3.42 -0.66 -13.13
C SER A 387 -3.66 0.78 -12.69
N GLU A 388 -2.72 1.34 -11.92
CA GLU A 388 -2.81 2.71 -11.41
C GLU A 388 -3.06 3.72 -12.54
N PRO A 389 -2.26 3.76 -13.63
CA PRO A 389 -2.50 4.73 -14.70
C PRO A 389 -3.81 4.48 -15.47
N CYS A 390 -4.23 3.22 -15.63
CA CYS A 390 -5.52 2.92 -16.27
C CYS A 390 -6.70 3.41 -15.43
N ALA A 391 -6.66 3.23 -14.12
CA ALA A 391 -7.69 3.75 -13.22
C ALA A 391 -7.70 5.29 -13.23
N TYR A 392 -6.52 5.91 -13.17
CA TYR A 392 -6.41 7.36 -13.29
C TYR A 392 -6.96 7.90 -14.62
N ALA A 393 -6.67 7.19 -15.75
CA ALA A 393 -7.22 7.58 -17.06
C ALA A 393 -8.74 7.69 -17.04
N ILE A 394 -9.44 6.74 -16.42
CA ILE A 394 -10.91 6.78 -16.31
C ILE A 394 -11.36 8.04 -15.55
N SER A 395 -10.71 8.32 -14.42
CA SER A 395 -11.03 9.50 -13.62
C SER A 395 -10.76 10.80 -14.37
N ALA A 396 -9.59 10.91 -15.01
CA ALA A 396 -9.20 12.10 -15.78
C ALA A 396 -10.14 12.33 -16.98
N LEU A 397 -10.38 11.30 -17.80
CA LEU A 397 -11.32 11.40 -18.94
C LEU A 397 -12.70 11.90 -18.52
N LYS A 398 -13.22 11.41 -17.40
CA LYS A 398 -14.51 11.88 -16.86
C LYS A 398 -14.44 13.30 -16.30
N SER A 399 -13.41 13.62 -15.52
CA SER A 399 -13.24 14.95 -14.94
C SER A 399 -13.13 16.04 -16.01
N TYR A 400 -12.42 15.75 -17.10
CA TYR A 400 -12.30 16.64 -18.25
C TYR A 400 -13.49 16.57 -19.21
N GLY A 401 -14.57 15.87 -18.85
CA GLY A 401 -15.86 15.88 -19.54
C GLY A 401 -15.97 14.99 -20.78
N PHE A 402 -15.04 14.07 -21.03
CA PHE A 402 -15.09 13.16 -22.18
C PHE A 402 -16.22 12.12 -22.07
N ASP A 403 -16.92 12.06 -20.95
CA ASP A 403 -18.14 11.27 -20.76
C ASP A 403 -19.43 12.07 -21.01
N LYS A 404 -19.36 13.41 -21.11
CA LYS A 404 -20.53 14.28 -21.23
C LYS A 404 -20.77 14.79 -22.67
N PHE A 405 -19.72 14.75 -23.49
CA PHE A 405 -19.82 15.29 -24.82
C PHE A 405 -20.50 14.30 -25.75
N ALA A 406 -21.69 14.67 -26.23
CA ALA A 406 -22.33 14.08 -27.40
C ALA A 406 -21.44 14.09 -28.67
N LYS A 407 -20.24 14.67 -28.57
CA LYS A 407 -19.22 14.83 -29.62
C LYS A 407 -18.23 13.69 -29.73
N LEU A 408 -18.44 12.56 -29.07
CA LEU A 408 -17.64 11.34 -29.30
C LEU A 408 -18.04 10.65 -30.64
N ASP A 409 -18.21 11.43 -31.70
CA ASP A 409 -18.27 10.87 -33.06
C ASP A 409 -16.93 10.31 -33.51
N LYS A 410 -15.82 10.66 -32.77
CA LYS A 410 -14.47 10.18 -33.01
C LYS A 410 -13.87 9.65 -31.73
N PRO A 411 -13.05 8.58 -31.81
CA PRO A 411 -12.34 8.07 -30.65
C PRO A 411 -11.32 9.09 -30.11
N ILE A 412 -11.15 9.11 -28.81
CA ILE A 412 -10.12 9.87 -28.10
C ILE A 412 -8.94 8.94 -27.85
N TYR A 413 -7.79 9.25 -28.43
CA TYR A 413 -6.54 8.57 -28.15
C TYR A 413 -5.83 9.26 -27.01
N TYR A 414 -5.42 8.50 -26.02
CA TYR A 414 -4.83 9.07 -24.81
C TYR A 414 -3.56 8.33 -24.35
N GLY A 415 -2.75 9.05 -23.60
CA GLY A 415 -1.69 8.51 -22.77
C GLY A 415 -1.80 9.07 -21.35
N VAL A 416 -1.50 8.26 -20.38
CA VAL A 416 -1.33 8.66 -18.99
C VAL A 416 0.13 8.54 -18.61
N PHE A 417 0.66 9.55 -17.97
CA PHE A 417 1.96 9.54 -17.31
C PHE A 417 1.73 9.72 -15.82
N ASP A 418 1.73 8.59 -15.09
CA ASP A 418 1.54 8.57 -13.65
C ASP A 418 2.90 8.57 -12.95
N PHE A 419 3.33 9.76 -12.51
CA PHE A 419 4.57 9.94 -11.79
C PHE A 419 4.30 9.95 -10.29
N GLY A 420 4.34 8.75 -9.71
CA GLY A 420 4.09 8.51 -8.30
C GLY A 420 5.28 8.77 -7.39
N GLY A 421 5.16 8.35 -6.12
CA GLY A 421 6.26 8.48 -5.15
C GLY A 421 7.42 7.49 -5.41
N GLY A 422 7.14 6.25 -5.83
CA GLY A 422 8.15 5.21 -6.02
C GLY A 422 8.40 4.82 -7.47
N THR A 423 7.38 4.92 -8.32
CA THR A 423 7.40 4.48 -9.72
C THR A 423 6.84 5.55 -10.64
N THR A 424 7.18 5.45 -11.90
CA THR A 424 6.47 6.11 -13.00
C THR A 424 5.83 5.03 -13.86
N ASP A 425 4.54 5.13 -14.07
CA ASP A 425 3.77 4.20 -14.88
C ASP A 425 3.08 4.92 -16.04
N PHE A 426 3.02 4.28 -17.22
CA PHE A 426 2.29 4.83 -18.37
C PHE A 426 1.23 3.86 -18.85
N ASP A 427 0.14 4.41 -19.36
CA ASP A 427 -0.92 3.69 -20.04
C ASP A 427 -1.31 4.41 -21.33
N PHE A 428 -1.45 3.66 -22.40
CA PHE A 428 -1.88 4.17 -23.68
C PHE A 428 -3.14 3.47 -24.14
N GLY A 429 -4.10 4.23 -24.63
CA GLY A 429 -5.36 3.64 -24.97
C GLY A 429 -6.26 4.53 -25.85
N LYS A 430 -7.47 4.02 -26.02
CA LYS A 430 -8.54 4.66 -26.79
C LYS A 430 -9.84 4.67 -25.98
N TRP A 431 -10.49 5.81 -25.94
CA TRP A 431 -11.80 6.02 -25.36
C TRP A 431 -12.80 6.34 -26.46
N GLU A 432 -13.86 5.56 -26.58
CA GLU A 432 -14.86 5.71 -27.61
C GLU A 432 -16.25 5.33 -27.11
N LYS A 433 -17.29 5.69 -27.86
CA LYS A 433 -18.64 5.22 -27.58
C LYS A 433 -18.73 3.70 -27.76
N SER A 434 -19.33 3.01 -26.80
CA SER A 434 -19.49 1.56 -26.91
C SER A 434 -20.51 1.21 -28.00
N ALA A 435 -20.20 0.18 -28.77
CA ALA A 435 -21.17 -0.44 -29.71
C ALA A 435 -22.18 -1.31 -28.97
N SER A 436 -21.91 -1.70 -27.74
CA SER A 436 -22.79 -2.51 -26.91
C SER A 436 -23.85 -1.65 -26.24
N PRO A 437 -25.14 -1.98 -26.33
CA PRO A 437 -26.20 -1.22 -25.65
C PRO A 437 -26.13 -1.30 -24.11
N LYS A 438 -25.25 -2.18 -23.59
CA LYS A 438 -25.05 -2.34 -22.14
C LYS A 438 -24.11 -1.31 -21.54
N PHE A 439 -23.33 -0.62 -22.36
CA PHE A 439 -22.30 0.31 -21.91
C PHE A 439 -22.39 1.62 -22.68
N ALA A 440 -22.08 2.72 -22.04
CA ALA A 440 -22.01 4.02 -22.72
C ALA A 440 -20.68 4.18 -23.47
N TYR A 441 -19.60 3.74 -22.88
CA TYR A 441 -18.26 3.94 -23.38
C TYR A 441 -17.48 2.62 -23.43
N LYS A 442 -16.49 2.58 -24.32
CA LYS A 442 -15.51 1.51 -24.43
C LYS A 442 -14.12 2.09 -24.24
N MET A 443 -13.37 1.49 -23.36
CA MET A 443 -11.97 1.80 -23.13
C MET A 443 -11.12 0.65 -23.65
N THR A 444 -10.30 0.92 -24.65
CA THR A 444 -9.37 -0.07 -25.21
C THR A 444 -7.96 0.28 -24.78
N HIS A 445 -7.31 -0.63 -24.10
CA HIS A 445 -5.91 -0.53 -23.73
C HIS A 445 -5.04 -1.01 -24.90
N PHE A 446 -3.97 -0.29 -25.22
CA PHE A 446 -3.00 -0.66 -26.25
C PHE A 446 -1.73 -1.20 -25.67
N SER A 447 -1.12 -0.45 -24.75
CA SER A 447 0.17 -0.75 -24.21
C SER A 447 0.36 -0.02 -22.89
N SER A 448 1.22 -0.55 -22.04
CA SER A 448 1.65 0.09 -20.80
C SER A 448 3.16 -0.01 -20.66
N GLY A 449 3.73 0.87 -19.87
CA GLY A 449 5.14 0.91 -19.58
C GLY A 449 5.40 1.64 -18.27
N GLY A 450 6.66 1.92 -17.97
CA GLY A 450 7.01 2.67 -16.77
C GLY A 450 8.47 2.48 -16.39
N ASP A 451 8.83 3.07 -15.25
CA ASP A 451 10.13 2.89 -14.61
C ASP A 451 9.92 2.66 -13.11
N LYS A 452 10.34 1.50 -12.61
CA LYS A 452 10.16 1.11 -11.21
C LYS A 452 11.05 1.87 -10.22
N TYR A 453 12.00 2.64 -10.73
CA TYR A 453 12.94 3.41 -9.94
C TYR A 453 12.77 4.93 -10.09
N LEU A 454 11.98 5.39 -11.03
CA LEU A 454 11.70 6.80 -11.24
C LEU A 454 10.40 7.17 -10.51
N GLY A 455 10.53 7.70 -9.31
CA GLY A 455 9.44 8.23 -8.50
C GLY A 455 9.94 9.35 -7.62
N GLY A 456 9.06 10.20 -7.10
CA GLY A 456 9.44 11.38 -6.31
C GLY A 456 10.29 11.04 -5.08
N GLU A 457 9.93 10.01 -4.32
CA GLU A 457 10.71 9.57 -3.16
C GLU A 457 12.05 8.93 -3.58
N ASN A 458 12.07 8.18 -4.69
CA ASN A 458 13.32 7.64 -5.22
C ASN A 458 14.25 8.74 -5.73
N LEU A 459 13.70 9.78 -6.39
CA LEU A 459 14.50 10.96 -6.79
C LEU A 459 15.05 11.69 -5.58
N LEU A 460 14.29 11.79 -4.51
CA LEU A 460 14.73 12.41 -3.27
C LEU A 460 15.87 11.63 -2.62
N GLU A 461 15.80 10.30 -2.58
CA GLU A 461 16.92 9.45 -2.13
C GLU A 461 18.17 9.63 -3.02
N LEU A 462 17.98 9.73 -4.33
CA LEU A 462 19.08 9.98 -5.28
C LEU A 462 19.70 11.35 -5.08
N LEU A 463 18.89 12.40 -4.85
CA LEU A 463 19.39 13.74 -4.50
C LEU A 463 20.21 13.71 -3.21
N ALA A 464 19.72 13.00 -2.19
CA ALA A 464 20.44 12.84 -0.92
C ALA A 464 21.78 12.12 -1.12
N PHE A 465 21.82 11.14 -2.00
CA PHE A 465 23.05 10.43 -2.34
C PHE A 465 24.05 11.31 -3.09
N GLU A 466 23.58 12.17 -4.02
CA GLU A 466 24.41 13.14 -4.72
C GLU A 466 24.93 14.22 -3.74
N ALA A 467 24.07 14.75 -2.87
CA ALA A 467 24.45 15.74 -1.85
C ALA A 467 25.44 15.15 -0.82
N TYR A 468 25.28 13.86 -0.45
CA TYR A 468 26.30 13.16 0.34
C TYR A 468 27.65 13.13 -0.39
N GLY A 469 27.63 12.90 -1.71
CA GLY A 469 28.83 12.93 -2.55
C GLY A 469 29.53 14.28 -2.55
N GLN A 470 28.76 15.38 -2.63
CA GLN A 470 29.28 16.76 -2.55
C GLN A 470 29.97 17.03 -1.21
N ASN A 471 29.56 16.39 -0.12
CA ASN A 471 30.10 16.55 1.22
C ASN A 471 30.99 15.38 1.67
N PHE A 472 31.35 14.46 0.77
CA PHE A 472 31.95 13.16 1.13
C PHE A 472 33.23 13.29 1.96
N GLN A 473 34.10 14.26 1.70
CA GLN A 473 35.34 14.41 2.44
C GLN A 473 35.09 14.74 3.94
N THR A 474 34.20 15.66 4.22
CA THR A 474 33.78 16.03 5.60
C THR A 474 33.10 14.86 6.30
N LEU A 475 32.21 14.17 5.60
CA LEU A 475 31.44 13.04 6.14
C LEU A 475 32.35 11.81 6.41
N LYS A 476 33.33 11.61 5.56
CA LYS A 476 34.36 10.60 5.74
C LYS A 476 35.20 10.83 7.00
N GLU A 477 35.59 12.06 7.28
CA GLU A 477 36.34 12.43 8.47
C GLU A 477 35.52 12.20 9.77
N LYS A 478 34.21 12.31 9.67
CA LYS A 478 33.26 12.05 10.76
C LYS A 478 32.77 10.59 10.81
N ASP A 479 33.31 9.71 9.95
CA ASP A 479 32.95 8.28 9.81
C ASP A 479 31.44 8.04 9.52
N VAL A 480 30.78 8.98 8.84
CA VAL A 480 29.35 8.88 8.49
C VAL A 480 29.16 8.00 7.26
N VAL A 481 28.28 7.03 7.33
CA VAL A 481 27.96 6.07 6.27
C VAL A 481 26.66 6.42 5.57
N ILE A 482 26.47 5.92 4.34
CA ILE A 482 25.25 6.12 3.52
C ILE A 482 24.71 4.80 2.98
N ALA A 483 23.40 4.65 2.91
CA ALA A 483 22.78 3.51 2.24
C ALA A 483 22.74 3.69 0.73
N LYS A 484 22.70 2.57 0.01
CA LYS A 484 22.40 2.58 -1.42
C LYS A 484 20.94 3.05 -1.61
N PRO A 485 20.68 4.09 -2.42
CA PRO A 485 19.32 4.45 -2.81
C PRO A 485 18.62 3.31 -3.56
N ASN A 486 17.32 3.33 -3.57
CA ASN A 486 16.52 2.37 -4.35
C ASN A 486 16.64 2.68 -5.86
N TYR A 487 17.77 2.32 -6.44
CA TYR A 487 18.11 2.53 -7.84
C TYR A 487 19.10 1.47 -8.30
N ASP A 488 18.88 0.87 -9.48
CA ASP A 488 19.69 -0.25 -9.98
C ASP A 488 21.11 0.16 -10.42
N ARG A 489 21.30 1.41 -10.79
CA ARG A 489 22.53 1.92 -11.44
C ARG A 489 23.39 2.78 -10.52
N ILE A 490 23.41 2.49 -9.26
CA ILE A 490 24.30 3.15 -8.32
C ILE A 490 25.70 2.57 -8.47
N ASP A 491 26.69 3.45 -8.69
CA ASP A 491 28.09 3.06 -8.59
C ASP A 491 28.41 2.67 -7.15
N THR A 492 28.42 1.35 -6.91
CA THR A 492 28.68 0.78 -5.60
C THR A 492 30.12 1.00 -5.11
N GLN A 493 31.03 1.42 -5.98
CA GLN A 493 32.41 1.72 -5.62
C GLN A 493 32.66 3.18 -5.26
N ARG A 494 31.71 4.09 -5.60
CA ARG A 494 31.86 5.54 -5.44
C ARG A 494 32.31 5.97 -4.04
N PHE A 495 31.77 5.34 -3.02
CA PHE A 495 32.10 5.67 -1.61
C PHE A 495 32.78 4.51 -0.88
N GLY A 496 33.09 3.41 -1.55
CA GLY A 496 33.77 2.25 -1.00
C GLY A 496 33.09 1.70 0.25
N SER A 497 33.83 1.53 1.35
CA SER A 497 33.30 0.98 2.62
C SER A 497 32.32 1.92 3.35
N PHE A 498 32.12 3.14 2.90
CA PHE A 498 31.14 4.08 3.46
C PHE A 498 29.72 3.85 2.92
N MET A 499 29.57 3.12 1.81
CA MET A 499 28.28 2.66 1.36
C MET A 499 27.95 1.32 2.01
N GLN A 500 26.92 1.28 2.85
CA GLN A 500 26.55 0.14 3.66
C GLN A 500 25.05 -0.11 3.66
N ASN A 501 24.65 -1.35 3.92
CA ASN A 501 23.25 -1.69 4.15
C ASN A 501 22.97 -1.78 5.66
N SER A 502 23.49 -0.82 6.44
CA SER A 502 23.24 -0.71 7.86
C SER A 502 22.03 0.19 8.14
N ARG A 503 21.55 0.13 9.36
CA ARG A 503 20.48 0.97 9.88
C ARG A 503 20.87 2.45 9.86
N GLU A 504 22.04 2.75 10.37
CA GLU A 504 22.61 4.11 10.42
C GLU A 504 22.74 4.71 9.02
N ALA A 505 23.23 3.92 8.07
CA ALA A 505 23.36 4.35 6.68
C ALA A 505 22.00 4.72 6.06
N ARG A 506 20.93 3.98 6.38
CA ARG A 506 19.57 4.30 5.90
C ARG A 506 19.01 5.54 6.55
N LEU A 507 19.24 5.73 7.85
CA LEU A 507 18.80 6.94 8.55
C LEU A 507 19.52 8.18 8.03
N ASN A 508 20.80 8.07 7.73
CA ASN A 508 21.58 9.16 7.15
C ASN A 508 21.02 9.55 5.78
N LEU A 509 20.72 8.56 4.93
CA LEU A 509 20.07 8.81 3.65
C LEU A 509 18.71 9.52 3.83
N GLN A 510 17.89 9.07 4.76
CA GLN A 510 16.58 9.65 5.06
C GLN A 510 16.68 11.06 5.66
N ALA A 511 17.64 11.32 6.55
CA ALA A 511 17.84 12.63 7.16
C ALA A 511 18.23 13.67 6.09
N ILE A 512 19.20 13.34 5.22
CA ILE A 512 19.61 14.21 4.11
C ILE A 512 18.44 14.41 3.13
N ALA A 513 17.73 13.33 2.78
CA ALA A 513 16.55 13.38 1.92
C ALA A 513 15.46 14.31 2.49
N SER A 514 15.20 14.24 3.79
CA SER A 514 14.22 15.10 4.45
C SER A 514 14.60 16.58 4.36
N SER A 515 15.89 16.91 4.51
CA SER A 515 16.39 18.29 4.39
C SER A 515 16.31 18.82 2.94
N LEU A 516 16.38 17.91 1.94
CA LEU A 516 16.29 18.28 0.52
C LEU A 516 14.85 18.25 -0.03
N ARG A 517 13.88 17.74 0.72
CA ARG A 517 12.49 17.66 0.28
C ARG A 517 11.91 18.99 -0.15
N PRO A 518 12.08 20.11 0.59
CA PRO A 518 11.56 21.40 0.16
C PRO A 518 12.18 21.87 -1.17
N PHE A 519 13.45 21.54 -1.42
CA PHE A 519 14.09 21.83 -2.71
C PHE A 519 13.38 21.09 -3.86
N LEU A 520 13.03 19.83 -3.70
CA LEU A 520 12.35 19.07 -4.74
C LEU A 520 10.88 19.49 -4.93
N GLU A 521 10.17 19.74 -3.83
CA GLU A 521 8.71 19.94 -3.84
C GLU A 521 8.30 21.39 -4.15
N ASN A 522 9.15 22.40 -3.85
CA ASN A 522 8.82 23.83 -3.96
C ASN A 522 9.54 24.55 -5.13
N LEU A 523 10.10 23.80 -6.10
CA LEU A 523 10.63 24.41 -7.32
C LEU A 523 9.50 25.01 -8.15
N ASP A 524 9.64 26.29 -8.53
CA ASP A 524 8.84 26.95 -9.54
C ASP A 524 9.68 27.39 -10.74
N ALA A 525 9.06 27.98 -11.76
CA ALA A 525 9.75 28.37 -12.98
C ALA A 525 10.79 29.47 -12.73
N ASN A 526 10.52 30.42 -11.85
CA ASN A 526 11.42 31.52 -11.54
C ASN A 526 12.64 31.03 -10.77
N ILE A 527 12.43 30.13 -9.80
CA ILE A 527 13.49 29.50 -9.02
C ILE A 527 14.41 28.68 -9.94
N VAL A 528 13.83 27.91 -10.86
CA VAL A 528 14.60 27.12 -11.84
C VAL A 528 15.47 28.01 -12.69
N GLU A 529 14.94 29.12 -13.23
CA GLU A 529 15.67 30.10 -14.03
C GLU A 529 16.80 30.76 -13.22
N ALA A 530 16.50 31.20 -11.99
CA ALA A 530 17.50 31.81 -11.11
C ALA A 530 18.67 30.86 -10.78
N ILE A 531 18.40 29.58 -10.53
CA ILE A 531 19.44 28.56 -10.32
C ILE A 531 20.32 28.40 -11.58
N GLU A 532 19.72 28.35 -12.76
CA GLU A 532 20.44 28.19 -14.03
C GLU A 532 21.35 29.39 -14.35
N GLU A 533 20.86 30.61 -14.07
CA GLU A 533 21.59 31.86 -14.31
C GLU A 533 22.55 32.22 -13.17
N ASN A 534 22.61 31.43 -12.10
CA ASN A 534 23.36 31.66 -10.85
C ASN A 534 22.94 32.94 -10.14
N GLU A 535 21.66 33.25 -10.18
CA GLU A 535 21.05 34.33 -9.42
C GLU A 535 20.68 33.93 -8.00
N GLU A 536 20.35 34.91 -7.14
CA GLU A 536 19.84 34.63 -5.81
C GLU A 536 18.39 34.12 -5.88
N PHE A 537 18.09 33.13 -5.07
CA PHE A 537 16.75 32.56 -4.94
C PHE A 537 16.50 32.10 -3.51
N GLU A 538 15.23 32.03 -3.13
CA GLU A 538 14.76 31.50 -1.86
C GLU A 538 13.74 30.43 -2.10
N ILE A 539 13.82 29.34 -1.33
CA ILE A 539 12.84 28.26 -1.31
C ILE A 539 12.37 28.09 0.13
N GLU A 540 11.07 28.15 0.36
CA GLU A 540 10.50 27.98 1.70
C GLU A 540 10.92 26.61 2.29
N GLY A 541 11.52 26.66 3.48
CA GLY A 541 11.98 25.46 4.19
C GLY A 541 13.27 24.82 3.67
N PHE A 542 14.02 25.51 2.79
CA PHE A 542 15.29 25.01 2.27
C PHE A 542 16.39 26.07 2.34
N GLU A 543 17.56 25.65 2.76
CA GLU A 543 18.79 26.44 2.77
C GLU A 543 19.90 25.70 2.00
N LYS A 544 20.77 26.45 1.27
CA LYS A 544 21.92 25.88 0.53
C LYS A 544 22.99 25.28 1.46
N GLU A 545 23.01 25.73 2.69
CA GLU A 545 23.87 25.28 3.77
C GLU A 545 23.01 25.05 5.00
N PHE A 546 22.94 23.84 5.53
CA PHE A 546 22.07 23.49 6.63
C PHE A 546 22.74 22.55 7.63
N LYS A 547 22.18 22.48 8.81
CA LYS A 547 22.60 21.51 9.85
C LYS A 547 21.82 20.21 9.70
N VAL A 548 22.53 19.10 9.80
CA VAL A 548 21.89 17.78 9.78
C VAL A 548 22.51 16.86 10.81
N GLN A 549 21.67 16.11 11.51
CA GLN A 549 22.07 15.08 12.45
C GLN A 549 22.20 13.76 11.69
N LEU A 550 23.38 13.16 11.74
CA LEU A 550 23.72 11.91 11.09
C LEU A 550 24.30 10.91 12.09
N PHE A 551 24.51 9.68 11.69
CA PHE A 551 25.05 8.62 12.54
C PHE A 551 26.38 8.12 11.98
N ASP A 552 27.33 7.86 12.89
CA ASP A 552 28.61 7.27 12.52
C ASP A 552 28.51 5.74 12.30
N ARG A 553 29.63 5.14 11.86
CA ARG A 553 29.73 3.71 11.55
C ARG A 553 29.70 2.79 12.77
N ASN A 554 29.88 3.32 13.99
CA ASN A 554 30.10 2.52 15.20
C ASN A 554 28.79 1.93 15.75
N GLY A 555 28.41 0.76 15.25
CA GLY A 555 27.16 0.05 15.49
C GLY A 555 26.93 -0.58 16.87
N GLY A 556 27.44 -0.01 17.96
CA GLY A 556 27.15 -0.52 19.30
C GLY A 556 26.31 0.45 20.14
N GLU A 557 26.67 1.70 20.16
CA GLU A 557 25.89 2.86 20.57
C GLU A 557 26.13 3.90 19.50
N SER A 558 25.27 3.94 18.47
CA SER A 558 25.39 4.89 17.37
C SER A 558 25.41 6.32 17.92
N LYS A 559 26.55 6.99 17.77
CA LYS A 559 26.68 8.37 18.14
C LYS A 559 26.07 9.23 17.04
N SER A 560 25.11 10.05 17.42
CA SER A 560 24.62 11.13 16.57
C SER A 560 25.77 12.11 16.37
N VAL A 561 26.04 12.43 15.10
CA VAL A 561 27.09 13.37 14.67
C VAL A 561 26.40 14.55 14.01
N GLU A 562 26.53 15.73 14.61
CA GLU A 562 26.05 16.96 13.99
C GLU A 562 27.01 17.44 12.90
N VAL A 563 26.48 17.64 11.71
CA VAL A 563 27.17 18.27 10.60
C VAL A 563 26.60 19.67 10.44
N GLU A 564 27.36 20.69 10.89
CA GLU A 564 26.88 22.08 10.95
C GLU A 564 26.82 22.74 9.56
N ASP A 565 27.75 22.36 8.67
CA ASP A 565 27.98 23.02 7.38
C ASP A 565 27.75 22.05 6.22
N PHE A 566 26.57 21.41 6.18
CA PHE A 566 26.21 20.56 5.05
C PHE A 566 25.80 21.43 3.85
N LYS A 567 26.63 21.43 2.80
CA LYS A 567 26.46 22.33 1.63
C LYS A 567 25.99 21.58 0.41
N VAL A 568 25.11 22.20 -0.37
CA VAL A 568 24.62 21.63 -1.62
C VAL A 568 24.79 22.57 -2.81
N ASP A 569 25.30 22.03 -3.90
CA ASP A 569 25.30 22.71 -5.20
C ASP A 569 23.93 22.51 -5.87
N CYS A 570 23.07 23.50 -5.73
CA CYS A 570 21.72 23.47 -6.27
C CYS A 570 21.68 23.35 -7.79
N LYS A 571 22.68 23.86 -8.51
CA LYS A 571 22.74 23.79 -9.98
C LYS A 571 23.06 22.36 -10.46
N GLU A 572 23.97 21.68 -9.78
CA GLU A 572 24.26 20.27 -10.07
C GLU A 572 23.05 19.40 -9.72
N LEU A 573 22.39 19.62 -8.56
CA LEU A 573 21.19 18.89 -8.18
C LEU A 573 20.02 19.14 -9.14
N LEU A 574 19.80 20.38 -9.58
CA LEU A 574 18.75 20.70 -10.57
C LEU A 574 19.03 20.02 -11.91
N LYS A 575 20.28 20.07 -12.39
CA LYS A 575 20.68 19.37 -13.62
C LYS A 575 20.41 17.87 -13.51
N PHE A 576 20.80 17.26 -12.40
CA PHE A 576 20.56 15.85 -12.16
C PHE A 576 19.06 15.49 -12.21
N LEU A 577 18.20 16.32 -11.57
CA LEU A 577 16.74 16.14 -11.61
C LEU A 577 16.19 16.26 -13.04
N LYS A 578 16.60 17.27 -13.78
CA LYS A 578 16.18 17.47 -15.17
C LYS A 578 16.56 16.27 -16.05
N ASP A 579 17.79 15.79 -15.96
CA ASP A 579 18.26 14.63 -16.73
C ASP A 579 17.40 13.37 -16.44
N LYS A 580 17.06 13.13 -15.17
CA LYS A 580 16.22 11.97 -14.78
C LYS A 580 14.78 12.09 -15.26
N ILE A 581 14.19 13.27 -15.12
CA ILE A 581 12.80 13.53 -15.56
C ILE A 581 12.72 13.46 -17.10
N ASP A 582 13.68 14.05 -17.80
CA ASP A 582 13.76 14.00 -19.28
C ASP A 582 13.85 12.56 -19.78
N ASP A 583 14.65 11.70 -19.14
CA ASP A 583 14.74 10.28 -19.49
C ASP A 583 13.37 9.57 -19.30
N GLY A 584 12.65 9.90 -18.25
CA GLY A 584 11.29 9.38 -18.02
C GLY A 584 10.30 9.81 -19.11
N VAL A 585 10.32 11.07 -19.50
CA VAL A 585 9.46 11.63 -20.55
C VAL A 585 9.85 11.07 -21.93
N LYS A 586 11.15 10.91 -22.22
CA LYS A 586 11.61 10.23 -23.44
C LYS A 586 11.11 8.79 -23.52
N ASN A 587 11.12 8.05 -22.40
CA ASN A 587 10.55 6.70 -22.34
C ASN A 587 9.04 6.68 -22.64
N PHE A 588 8.29 7.65 -22.14
CA PHE A 588 6.87 7.80 -22.47
C PHE A 588 6.66 8.01 -23.97
N PHE A 589 7.39 8.93 -24.60
CA PHE A 589 7.24 9.21 -26.03
C PHE A 589 7.76 8.07 -26.91
N ALA A 590 8.74 7.28 -26.45
CA ALA A 590 9.12 6.05 -27.15
C ALA A 590 7.99 5.02 -27.15
N GLY A 591 7.29 4.86 -26.01
CA GLY A 591 6.07 4.04 -25.92
C GLY A 591 4.95 4.57 -26.82
N PHE A 592 4.71 5.88 -26.83
CA PHE A 592 3.77 6.53 -27.71
C PHE A 592 4.09 6.28 -29.21
N SER A 593 5.35 6.39 -29.62
CA SER A 593 5.76 6.19 -31.03
C SER A 593 5.44 4.78 -31.52
N LYS A 594 5.57 3.77 -30.66
CA LYS A 594 5.16 2.40 -30.94
C LYS A 594 3.65 2.27 -31.09
N VAL A 595 2.89 2.80 -30.14
CA VAL A 595 1.42 2.80 -30.18
C VAL A 595 0.90 3.52 -31.41
N MET A 596 1.52 4.65 -31.78
CA MET A 596 1.20 5.42 -32.98
C MET A 596 1.31 4.60 -34.24
N ALA A 597 2.37 3.80 -34.36
CA ALA A 597 2.62 2.98 -35.54
C ALA A 597 1.60 1.83 -35.69
N GLU A 598 1.15 1.25 -34.59
CA GLU A 598 0.39 0.00 -34.58
C GLU A 598 -1.11 0.19 -34.42
N ASN A 599 -1.55 1.21 -33.67
CA ASN A 599 -2.92 1.29 -33.14
C ASN A 599 -3.68 2.59 -33.46
N ILE A 600 -2.97 3.65 -33.87
CA ILE A 600 -3.62 4.95 -34.09
C ILE A 600 -4.08 5.07 -35.53
N ASP A 601 -5.36 5.40 -35.71
CA ASP A 601 -5.96 5.66 -37.03
C ASP A 601 -5.29 6.88 -37.68
N ASN A 602 -5.05 6.80 -39.01
CA ASN A 602 -4.53 7.89 -39.84
C ASN A 602 -5.42 9.16 -39.82
N GLN A 603 -6.62 9.07 -39.28
CA GLN A 603 -7.52 10.20 -39.07
C GLN A 603 -7.36 10.89 -37.71
N CYS A 604 -6.55 10.35 -36.81
CA CYS A 604 -6.27 10.98 -35.55
C CYS A 604 -5.54 12.33 -35.75
N ARG A 605 -6.03 13.38 -35.11
CA ARG A 605 -5.46 14.73 -35.18
C ARG A 605 -4.99 15.27 -33.85
N ALA A 606 -5.35 14.59 -32.77
CA ALA A 606 -4.96 14.98 -31.41
C ALA A 606 -4.66 13.74 -30.57
N PHE A 607 -3.63 13.82 -29.76
CA PHE A 607 -3.32 12.85 -28.74
C PHE A 607 -3.36 13.54 -27.38
N HIS A 608 -4.16 12.97 -26.47
CA HIS A 608 -4.44 13.55 -25.16
C HIS A 608 -3.50 12.95 -24.11
N ILE A 609 -2.71 13.76 -23.42
CA ILE A 609 -1.77 13.34 -22.39
C ILE A 609 -2.27 13.81 -21.03
N PHE A 610 -2.55 12.88 -20.12
CA PHE A 610 -2.99 13.16 -18.76
C PHE A 610 -1.84 12.93 -17.80
N LEU A 611 -1.49 13.95 -17.02
CA LEU A 611 -0.48 13.84 -15.98
C LEU A 611 -1.14 13.36 -14.68
N GLY A 612 -0.67 12.24 -14.14
CA GLY A 612 -1.08 11.63 -12.89
C GLY A 612 0.06 11.53 -11.88
N GLY A 613 -0.27 11.20 -10.63
CA GLY A 613 0.70 11.12 -9.56
C GLY A 613 1.15 12.50 -9.03
N ASN A 614 1.54 12.54 -7.76
CA ASN A 614 1.86 13.83 -7.12
C ASN A 614 3.15 14.48 -7.65
N ALA A 615 4.12 13.67 -8.06
CA ALA A 615 5.38 14.19 -8.63
C ALA A 615 5.18 14.84 -10.01
N SER A 616 4.09 14.55 -10.72
CA SER A 616 3.74 15.24 -11.98
C SER A 616 3.35 16.72 -11.82
N LYS A 617 3.13 17.20 -10.58
CA LYS A 617 2.92 18.64 -10.31
C LYS A 617 4.18 19.46 -10.48
N SER A 618 5.36 18.83 -10.55
CA SER A 618 6.64 19.51 -10.70
C SER A 618 6.70 20.30 -12.01
N VAL A 619 7.17 21.54 -11.90
CA VAL A 619 7.44 22.40 -13.07
C VAL A 619 8.41 21.76 -14.06
N LEU A 620 9.35 20.94 -13.57
CA LEU A 620 10.32 20.25 -14.40
C LEU A 620 9.65 19.20 -15.29
N VAL A 621 8.63 18.49 -14.79
CA VAL A 621 7.85 17.53 -15.57
C VAL A 621 7.10 18.23 -16.70
N LYS A 622 6.47 19.36 -16.39
CA LYS A 622 5.78 20.18 -17.40
C LYS A 622 6.74 20.66 -18.49
N GLN A 623 7.89 21.22 -18.11
CA GLN A 623 8.91 21.69 -19.06
C GLN A 623 9.41 20.53 -19.94
N ALA A 624 9.70 19.37 -19.35
CA ALA A 624 10.15 18.20 -20.10
C ALA A 624 9.10 17.72 -21.12
N PHE A 625 7.79 17.72 -20.76
CA PHE A 625 6.73 17.37 -21.71
C PHE A 625 6.57 18.40 -22.81
N GLU A 626 6.62 19.70 -22.53
CA GLU A 626 6.51 20.73 -23.55
C GLU A 626 7.67 20.63 -24.57
N ASN A 627 8.91 20.45 -24.09
CA ASN A 627 10.09 20.26 -24.94
C ASN A 627 9.94 19.00 -25.82
N ALA A 628 9.58 17.89 -25.22
CA ALA A 628 9.43 16.61 -25.94
C ALA A 628 8.27 16.66 -26.97
N LYS A 629 7.16 17.34 -26.64
CA LYS A 629 6.05 17.57 -27.60
C LYS A 629 6.54 18.31 -28.83
N GLU A 630 7.29 19.39 -28.67
CA GLU A 630 7.85 20.14 -29.79
C GLU A 630 8.76 19.29 -30.68
N GLU A 631 9.63 18.46 -30.07
CA GLU A 631 10.50 17.56 -30.79
C GLU A 631 9.70 16.52 -31.60
N GLN A 632 8.68 15.92 -30.99
CA GLN A 632 7.82 14.94 -31.64
C GLN A 632 6.99 15.55 -32.78
N LEU A 633 6.49 16.76 -32.61
CA LEU A 633 5.77 17.46 -33.68
C LEU A 633 6.68 17.83 -34.85
N LYS A 634 7.91 18.27 -34.57
CA LYS A 634 8.93 18.49 -35.61
C LYS A 634 9.25 17.22 -36.39
N ALA A 635 9.43 16.08 -35.67
CA ALA A 635 9.68 14.77 -36.28
C ALA A 635 8.49 14.30 -37.11
N TYR A 636 7.24 14.46 -36.61
CA TYR A 636 6.03 14.14 -37.35
C TYR A 636 5.93 14.94 -38.66
N LYS A 637 6.15 16.25 -38.59
CA LYS A 637 6.13 17.15 -39.75
C LYS A 637 7.19 16.77 -40.79
N GLN A 638 8.40 16.43 -40.38
CA GLN A 638 9.45 15.98 -41.26
C GLN A 638 9.10 14.66 -41.95
N LYS A 639 8.49 13.72 -41.22
CA LYS A 639 8.15 12.38 -41.75
C LYS A 639 6.94 12.40 -42.68
N THR A 640 5.92 13.20 -42.34
CA THR A 640 4.62 13.18 -43.04
C THR A 640 4.41 14.34 -43.99
N SER A 641 5.21 15.41 -43.88
CA SER A 641 5.02 16.70 -44.57
C SER A 641 3.66 17.36 -44.19
N LYS A 642 3.06 16.97 -43.06
CA LYS A 642 1.78 17.49 -42.56
C LYS A 642 2.00 18.23 -41.26
N ASP A 643 1.07 19.17 -40.96
CA ASP A 643 1.05 19.98 -39.75
C ASP A 643 -0.36 19.93 -39.13
N ASP A 644 -0.98 18.73 -39.16
CA ASP A 644 -2.37 18.49 -38.78
C ASP A 644 -2.53 17.61 -37.56
N PHE A 645 -1.47 17.46 -36.78
CA PHE A 645 -1.44 16.67 -35.55
C PHE A 645 -1.01 17.54 -34.36
N THR A 646 -1.59 17.28 -33.18
CA THR A 646 -1.24 18.00 -31.95
C THR A 646 -1.23 17.09 -30.73
N PHE A 647 -0.45 17.47 -29.70
CA PHE A 647 -0.54 16.90 -28.36
C PHE A 647 -1.25 17.90 -27.44
N ILE A 648 -2.24 17.42 -26.71
CA ILE A 648 -2.97 18.20 -25.70
C ILE A 648 -2.55 17.67 -24.34
N LEU A 649 -1.89 18.52 -23.55
CA LEU A 649 -1.43 18.20 -22.21
C LEU A 649 -2.46 18.66 -21.17
N TYR A 650 -2.87 17.74 -20.31
CA TYR A 650 -3.77 17.99 -19.20
C TYR A 650 -3.00 17.96 -17.90
N GLU A 651 -3.12 19.04 -17.16
CA GLU A 651 -2.45 19.21 -15.87
C GLU A 651 -2.97 18.18 -14.84
N PRO A 652 -2.16 17.84 -13.81
CA PRO A 652 -2.57 16.92 -12.78
C PRO A 652 -3.87 17.38 -12.12
N LEU A 653 -4.85 16.48 -12.00
CA LEU A 653 -6.12 16.80 -11.36
C LEU A 653 -5.93 17.34 -9.94
N GLY A 654 -6.77 18.28 -9.53
CA GLY A 654 -6.74 18.92 -8.22
C GLY A 654 -5.78 20.12 -8.11
N THR A 655 -5.16 20.53 -9.20
CA THR A 655 -4.42 21.80 -9.29
C THR A 655 -5.34 22.93 -9.74
N GLU A 656 -5.03 24.18 -9.40
CA GLU A 656 -5.79 25.35 -9.89
C GLU A 656 -5.84 25.42 -11.42
N VAL A 657 -4.77 24.97 -12.07
CA VAL A 657 -4.68 24.97 -13.54
C VAL A 657 -5.64 23.93 -14.11
N SER A 658 -5.67 22.71 -13.52
CA SER A 658 -6.63 21.69 -13.95
C SER A 658 -8.07 22.11 -13.73
N ASP A 659 -8.39 22.79 -12.63
CA ASP A 659 -9.74 23.29 -12.35
C ASP A 659 -10.18 24.30 -13.41
N LYS A 660 -9.28 25.21 -13.82
CA LYS A 660 -9.53 26.15 -14.92
C LYS A 660 -9.72 25.44 -16.27
N GLN A 661 -8.89 24.43 -16.58
CA GLN A 661 -9.04 23.63 -17.80
C GLN A 661 -10.40 22.89 -17.82
N ILE A 662 -10.81 22.34 -16.68
CA ILE A 662 -12.10 21.65 -16.55
C ILE A 662 -13.25 22.63 -16.73
N LEU A 663 -13.19 23.81 -16.11
CA LEU A 663 -14.19 24.86 -16.29
C LEU A 663 -14.32 25.29 -17.77
N GLU A 664 -13.20 25.51 -18.45
CA GLU A 664 -13.16 25.89 -19.87
C GLU A 664 -13.75 24.79 -20.78
N LEU A 665 -13.46 23.53 -20.48
CA LEU A 665 -13.90 22.40 -21.30
C LEU A 665 -15.35 21.99 -21.03
N THR A 666 -15.78 22.03 -19.77
CA THR A 666 -17.06 21.45 -19.34
C THR A 666 -18.10 22.50 -18.96
N GLY A 667 -17.66 23.71 -18.61
CA GLY A 667 -18.50 24.75 -18.03
C GLY A 667 -18.82 24.53 -16.54
N GLU A 668 -18.23 23.52 -15.91
CA GLU A 668 -18.44 23.19 -14.50
C GLU A 668 -17.29 23.75 -13.64
N ASP A 669 -17.63 24.59 -12.67
CA ASP A 669 -16.68 25.07 -11.67
C ASP A 669 -16.57 24.05 -10.53
N ILE A 670 -15.43 23.37 -10.45
CA ILE A 670 -15.11 22.39 -9.41
C ILE A 670 -14.17 22.94 -8.33
N SER A 671 -13.82 24.23 -8.40
CA SER A 671 -12.89 24.86 -7.44
C SER A 671 -13.41 24.79 -6.00
N ASN A 672 -14.73 24.91 -5.83
CA ASN A 672 -15.43 24.86 -4.54
C ASN A 672 -16.00 23.47 -4.19
N MET A 673 -15.63 22.43 -4.95
CA MET A 673 -16.07 21.06 -4.64
C MET A 673 -15.50 20.61 -3.30
N PRO A 674 -16.32 20.01 -2.39
CA PRO A 674 -15.81 19.46 -1.14
C PRO A 674 -14.62 18.50 -1.36
N ALA A 675 -13.60 18.58 -0.52
CA ALA A 675 -12.36 17.82 -0.66
C ALA A 675 -12.60 16.30 -0.78
N TYR A 676 -13.56 15.76 -0.02
CA TYR A 676 -13.90 14.33 -0.04
C TYR A 676 -14.60 13.86 -1.32
N LEU A 677 -14.98 14.76 -2.23
CA LEU A 677 -15.60 14.45 -3.52
C LEU A 677 -14.69 14.77 -4.70
N LYS A 678 -13.63 15.55 -4.49
CA LYS A 678 -12.79 16.09 -5.55
C LYS A 678 -11.71 15.10 -5.99
N PRO A 679 -11.70 14.61 -7.24
CA PRO A 679 -10.59 13.84 -7.78
C PRO A 679 -9.32 14.70 -7.88
N THR A 680 -8.20 14.16 -7.44
CA THR A 680 -6.88 14.76 -7.61
C THR A 680 -5.97 13.83 -8.38
N CYS A 681 -4.77 14.26 -8.72
CA CYS A 681 -3.75 13.39 -9.31
C CYS A 681 -3.40 12.17 -8.43
N LYS A 682 -3.75 12.20 -7.15
CA LYS A 682 -3.54 11.11 -6.20
C LYS A 682 -4.82 10.31 -5.92
N THR A 683 -5.91 11.01 -5.60
CA THR A 683 -7.18 10.33 -5.28
C THR A 683 -7.93 9.83 -6.52
N GLY A 684 -7.56 10.32 -7.69
CA GLY A 684 -8.17 9.97 -8.97
C GLY A 684 -8.10 8.48 -9.30
N VAL A 685 -7.03 7.79 -8.86
CA VAL A 685 -6.92 6.34 -9.02
C VAL A 685 -8.06 5.61 -8.29
N ALA A 686 -8.33 5.98 -7.03
CA ALA A 686 -9.40 5.36 -6.25
C ALA A 686 -10.79 5.65 -6.87
N PHE A 687 -11.05 6.88 -7.33
CA PHE A 687 -12.28 7.21 -8.04
C PHE A 687 -12.41 6.42 -9.36
N GLY A 688 -11.34 6.32 -10.15
CA GLY A 688 -11.31 5.55 -11.38
C GLY A 688 -11.58 4.06 -11.16
N LEU A 689 -11.07 3.48 -10.07
CA LEU A 689 -11.40 2.11 -9.68
C LEU A 689 -12.90 1.94 -9.39
N LEU A 690 -13.55 2.88 -8.70
CA LEU A 690 -14.98 2.84 -8.45
C LEU A 690 -15.79 2.94 -9.76
N GLU A 691 -15.36 3.80 -10.67
CA GLU A 691 -15.97 3.95 -11.99
C GLU A 691 -15.75 2.74 -12.89
N SER A 692 -14.69 1.98 -12.68
CA SER A 692 -14.35 0.78 -13.46
C SER A 692 -15.24 -0.43 -13.15
N ARG A 693 -16.17 -0.33 -12.19
CA ARG A 693 -17.11 -1.41 -11.89
C ARG A 693 -18.02 -1.70 -13.09
N HIS A 694 -18.40 -2.95 -13.26
CA HIS A 694 -19.39 -3.31 -14.26
C HIS A 694 -20.77 -2.74 -13.87
N LYS A 695 -21.11 -1.58 -14.41
CA LYS A 695 -22.48 -1.06 -14.44
C LYS A 695 -23.02 -1.27 -15.85
N SER A 696 -24.18 -1.86 -15.97
CA SER A 696 -25.00 -1.73 -17.18
C SER A 696 -25.74 -0.39 -17.12
N GLY A 697 -25.76 0.36 -18.21
CA GLY A 697 -26.51 1.61 -18.33
C GLY A 697 -25.68 2.79 -18.85
N GLU A 698 -26.25 3.98 -18.74
CA GLU A 698 -25.74 5.23 -19.35
C GLU A 698 -24.32 5.65 -18.90
N ASN A 699 -23.81 5.08 -17.81
CA ASN A 699 -22.46 5.37 -17.28
C ASN A 699 -21.53 4.16 -17.26
N GLY A 700 -21.92 3.05 -17.91
CA GLY A 700 -21.10 1.83 -17.92
C GLY A 700 -19.92 1.94 -18.88
N ILE A 701 -18.75 1.43 -18.46
CA ILE A 701 -17.54 1.36 -19.28
C ILE A 701 -17.30 -0.10 -19.68
N GLU A 702 -17.33 -0.34 -20.98
CA GLU A 702 -16.92 -1.62 -21.55
C GLU A 702 -15.39 -1.70 -21.56
N ARG A 703 -14.87 -2.74 -20.91
CA ARG A 703 -13.46 -3.08 -20.95
C ARG A 703 -13.31 -4.46 -21.59
N PRO A 704 -12.61 -4.58 -22.69
CA PRO A 704 -12.18 -5.90 -23.17
C PRO A 704 -11.38 -6.56 -22.06
N SER A 705 -11.62 -7.84 -21.79
CA SER A 705 -10.77 -8.61 -20.89
C SER A 705 -9.33 -8.51 -21.41
N ILE A 706 -8.42 -8.01 -20.57
CA ILE A 706 -7.01 -8.10 -20.87
C ILE A 706 -6.72 -9.59 -21.01
N ASN A 707 -6.35 -10.02 -22.21
CA ASN A 707 -5.89 -11.39 -22.42
C ASN A 707 -4.76 -11.64 -21.43
N SER A 708 -4.99 -12.52 -20.49
CA SER A 708 -4.12 -12.82 -19.36
C SER A 708 -2.89 -13.65 -19.73
N ASN A 709 -2.51 -13.71 -20.99
CA ASN A 709 -1.24 -14.32 -21.38
C ASN A 709 -0.12 -13.39 -20.89
N PRO A 710 0.79 -13.89 -20.05
CA PRO A 710 1.91 -13.11 -19.58
C PRO A 710 2.71 -12.63 -20.80
N VAL A 711 2.65 -11.34 -21.08
CA VAL A 711 3.52 -10.72 -22.09
C VAL A 711 4.92 -10.67 -21.49
N PHE A 712 5.89 -11.13 -22.23
CA PHE A 712 7.29 -11.08 -21.83
C PHE A 712 7.73 -9.62 -21.66
N LYS A 713 8.49 -9.30 -20.61
CA LYS A 713 8.73 -7.91 -20.21
C LYS A 713 9.90 -7.22 -20.89
N TYR A 714 10.89 -7.97 -21.40
CA TYR A 714 12.16 -7.43 -21.82
C TYR A 714 12.40 -7.55 -23.32
N ASP A 715 12.96 -6.50 -23.89
CA ASP A 715 13.60 -6.58 -25.19
C ASP A 715 15.00 -7.19 -25.00
N LEU A 716 15.33 -8.19 -25.79
CA LEU A 716 16.59 -8.90 -25.73
C LEU A 716 17.50 -8.44 -26.87
N GLY A 717 18.77 -8.22 -26.57
CA GLY A 717 19.69 -7.68 -27.57
C GLY A 717 21.16 -7.80 -27.20
N VAL A 718 21.96 -7.05 -27.93
CA VAL A 718 23.42 -7.03 -27.81
C VAL A 718 23.95 -5.61 -27.76
N GLU A 719 25.18 -5.46 -27.32
CA GLU A 719 25.90 -4.18 -27.41
C GLU A 719 26.45 -3.95 -28.80
N ARG A 720 26.31 -2.72 -29.32
CA ARG A 720 27.07 -2.21 -30.48
C ARG A 720 27.36 -0.73 -30.24
N GLU A 721 28.62 -0.36 -30.31
CA GLU A 721 29.07 1.03 -30.20
C GLU A 721 28.55 1.76 -28.93
N GLY A 722 28.52 1.06 -27.78
CA GLY A 722 28.04 1.61 -26.53
C GLY A 722 26.55 1.75 -26.45
N LYS A 723 25.79 1.19 -27.39
CA LYS A 723 24.31 1.25 -27.43
C LYS A 723 23.71 -0.15 -27.46
N PHE A 724 22.47 -0.22 -26.98
CA PHE A 724 21.67 -1.43 -27.01
C PHE A 724 20.99 -1.62 -28.36
N HIS A 725 21.21 -2.78 -28.98
CA HIS A 725 20.58 -3.20 -30.23
C HIS A 725 19.72 -4.42 -30.01
N ILE A 726 18.40 -4.28 -30.24
CA ILE A 726 17.43 -5.36 -30.09
C ILE A 726 17.69 -6.45 -31.12
N LYS A 727 17.65 -7.68 -30.64
CA LYS A 727 17.64 -8.93 -31.45
C LYS A 727 16.24 -9.56 -31.43
N ILE A 728 15.59 -9.59 -30.28
CA ILE A 728 14.24 -10.13 -30.09
C ILE A 728 13.43 -9.11 -29.32
N SER A 729 12.33 -8.65 -29.89
CA SER A 729 11.40 -7.75 -29.20
C SER A 729 10.56 -8.53 -28.21
N ARG A 730 10.27 -7.93 -27.06
CA ARG A 730 9.35 -8.47 -26.03
C ARG A 730 8.00 -8.87 -26.57
N ASP A 731 7.47 -8.15 -27.57
CA ASP A 731 6.17 -8.41 -28.14
C ASP A 731 6.15 -9.59 -29.10
N SER A 732 7.32 -9.96 -29.62
CA SER A 732 7.48 -11.10 -30.52
C SER A 732 7.72 -12.41 -29.79
N LEU A 733 8.26 -12.36 -28.55
CA LEU A 733 8.64 -13.55 -27.80
C LEU A 733 7.44 -14.13 -27.06
N LYS A 734 6.93 -15.25 -27.59
CA LYS A 734 5.81 -15.96 -26.95
C LYS A 734 6.30 -17.09 -26.06
N PRO A 735 5.53 -17.42 -24.99
CA PRO A 735 5.90 -18.51 -24.09
C PRO A 735 6.12 -19.83 -24.83
N ASN A 736 7.27 -20.46 -24.58
CA ASN A 736 7.70 -21.74 -25.15
C ASN A 736 7.84 -21.75 -26.68
N GLU A 737 7.87 -20.58 -27.35
CA GLU A 737 8.19 -20.47 -28.78
C GLU A 737 9.62 -19.91 -28.96
N TYR A 738 10.49 -20.70 -29.57
CA TYR A 738 11.88 -20.32 -29.82
C TYR A 738 12.00 -19.31 -30.96
N GLN A 739 12.75 -18.22 -30.74
CA GLN A 739 13.10 -17.22 -31.74
C GLN A 739 14.62 -17.11 -31.91
N ILE A 740 15.08 -16.87 -33.15
CA ILE A 740 16.48 -16.76 -33.45
C ILE A 740 17.09 -15.50 -32.82
N PHE A 741 18.10 -15.72 -31.98
CA PHE A 741 18.91 -14.66 -31.41
C PHE A 741 20.19 -14.46 -32.21
N GLN A 742 20.83 -15.57 -32.64
CA GLN A 742 22.07 -15.57 -33.42
C GLN A 742 22.13 -16.80 -34.29
N THR A 743 22.68 -16.68 -35.51
CA THR A 743 22.69 -17.75 -36.49
C THR A 743 24.11 -18.24 -36.78
N LYS A 744 24.25 -19.58 -36.95
CA LYS A 744 25.48 -20.26 -37.43
C LYS A 744 26.76 -19.89 -36.71
N GLU A 745 26.66 -19.82 -35.36
CA GLU A 745 27.81 -19.52 -34.52
C GLU A 745 28.52 -20.80 -34.07
N LYS A 746 29.81 -20.65 -33.74
CA LYS A 746 30.58 -21.68 -33.08
C LYS A 746 30.64 -21.39 -31.59
N TRP A 747 30.17 -22.32 -30.79
CA TRP A 747 30.22 -22.24 -29.32
C TRP A 747 31.17 -23.32 -28.81
N GLY A 748 32.14 -22.96 -27.95
CA GLY A 748 33.10 -23.91 -27.42
C GLY A 748 33.95 -23.35 -26.30
N GLY A 749 34.39 -24.23 -25.42
CA GLY A 749 35.26 -23.89 -24.33
C GLY A 749 34.52 -23.23 -23.15
N PHE A 750 35.07 -22.11 -22.69
CA PHE A 750 34.49 -21.34 -21.58
C PHE A 750 33.52 -20.23 -22.04
N ASP A 751 33.20 -20.21 -23.33
CA ASP A 751 32.36 -19.17 -23.88
C ASP A 751 30.88 -19.49 -23.64
N GLY A 752 30.11 -18.46 -23.26
CA GLY A 752 28.67 -18.50 -23.09
C GLY A 752 28.02 -17.35 -23.87
N LEU A 753 26.70 -17.30 -23.81
CA LEU A 753 25.91 -16.25 -24.45
C LEU A 753 25.73 -15.07 -23.54
N GLU A 754 26.19 -13.90 -23.94
CA GLU A 754 25.85 -12.64 -23.32
C GLU A 754 24.55 -12.08 -23.93
N ILE A 755 23.52 -11.94 -23.12
CA ILE A 755 22.25 -11.27 -23.49
C ILE A 755 22.12 -10.00 -22.69
N ARG A 756 22.07 -8.86 -23.39
CA ARG A 756 21.58 -7.63 -22.77
C ARG A 756 20.07 -7.57 -22.87
N TYR A 757 19.44 -7.03 -21.85
CA TYR A 757 17.99 -6.89 -21.81
C TYR A 757 17.55 -5.58 -21.15
N SER A 758 16.37 -5.09 -21.56
CA SER A 758 15.80 -3.87 -21.02
C SER A 758 14.27 -3.90 -21.11
N ASP A 759 13.62 -3.38 -20.10
CA ASP A 759 12.17 -3.17 -20.08
C ASP A 759 11.77 -1.74 -20.50
N LYS A 760 12.74 -0.89 -20.83
CA LYS A 760 12.50 0.50 -21.22
C LYS A 760 11.98 0.61 -22.66
N PRO A 761 10.96 1.44 -22.92
CA PRO A 761 10.47 1.68 -24.28
C PRO A 761 11.55 2.21 -25.25
N LEU A 762 12.52 2.99 -24.77
CA LEU A 762 13.65 3.47 -25.56
C LEU A 762 14.53 2.35 -26.14
N ALA A 763 14.45 1.14 -25.63
CA ALA A 763 15.13 -0.02 -26.21
C ALA A 763 14.79 -0.18 -27.72
N ASN A 764 13.56 0.12 -28.11
CA ASN A 764 13.08 0.01 -29.51
C ASN A 764 13.70 1.04 -30.48
N THR A 765 14.39 2.05 -29.98
CA THR A 765 14.93 3.12 -30.81
C THR A 765 16.39 2.93 -31.20
N ASN A 766 17.06 1.89 -30.66
CA ASN A 766 18.52 1.66 -30.77
C ASN A 766 19.36 2.86 -30.25
N THR A 767 18.78 3.73 -29.44
CA THR A 767 19.47 4.87 -28.83
C THR A 767 19.81 4.67 -27.37
N LEU A 768 19.22 3.62 -26.76
CA LEU A 768 19.41 3.31 -25.35
C LEU A 768 20.89 2.99 -25.08
N SER A 769 21.47 3.68 -24.08
CA SER A 769 22.82 3.40 -23.62
C SER A 769 22.91 1.99 -23.02
N ILE A 770 24.05 1.32 -23.19
CA ILE A 770 24.30 0.03 -22.52
C ILE A 770 24.24 0.15 -21.00
N TYR A 771 24.55 1.30 -20.45
CA TYR A 771 24.42 1.57 -19.01
C TYR A 771 22.96 1.58 -18.54
N ASP A 772 22.01 1.61 -19.47
CA ASP A 772 20.58 1.57 -19.29
C ASP A 772 19.97 0.18 -19.50
N THR A 773 20.83 -0.83 -19.63
CA THR A 773 20.46 -2.24 -19.83
C THR A 773 21.06 -3.11 -18.75
N GLN A 774 20.48 -4.27 -18.53
CA GLN A 774 21.04 -5.32 -17.71
C GLN A 774 21.74 -6.36 -18.62
N LEU A 775 22.66 -7.12 -18.05
CA LEU A 775 23.40 -8.17 -18.75
C LEU A 775 23.24 -9.49 -18.00
N ILE A 776 22.93 -10.53 -18.74
CA ILE A 776 23.00 -11.90 -18.25
C ILE A 776 23.98 -12.70 -19.09
N PHE A 777 24.73 -13.58 -18.42
CA PHE A 777 25.63 -14.53 -19.07
C PHE A 777 25.04 -15.93 -18.87
N ILE A 778 24.83 -16.63 -20.00
CA ILE A 778 24.28 -17.99 -20.00
C ILE A 778 25.36 -18.93 -20.54
N ALA A 779 25.82 -19.86 -19.67
CA ALA A 779 26.78 -20.88 -20.10
C ALA A 779 26.14 -21.85 -21.11
N LEU A 780 26.84 -22.15 -22.20
CA LEU A 780 26.39 -23.04 -23.23
C LEU A 780 27.41 -24.16 -23.47
N GLU A 781 26.93 -25.33 -23.84
CA GLU A 781 27.82 -26.42 -24.24
C GLU A 781 28.50 -26.16 -25.58
N GLU A 782 29.64 -26.86 -25.84
CA GLU A 782 30.40 -26.71 -27.06
C GLU A 782 29.71 -27.34 -28.26
N HIS A 783 29.39 -26.49 -29.25
CA HIS A 783 28.79 -26.92 -30.51
C HIS A 783 29.26 -26.02 -31.68
N GLU A 784 29.40 -26.60 -32.87
CA GLU A 784 29.82 -25.87 -34.07
C GLU A 784 28.65 -25.68 -35.04
N GLU A 785 28.57 -24.48 -35.66
CA GLU A 785 27.60 -24.11 -36.69
C GLU A 785 26.14 -24.31 -36.26
N VAL A 786 25.78 -23.75 -35.08
CA VAL A 786 24.44 -23.83 -34.52
C VAL A 786 23.71 -22.50 -34.54
N ASP A 787 22.41 -22.56 -34.65
CA ASP A 787 21.55 -21.39 -34.39
C ASP A 787 21.27 -21.31 -32.91
N VAL A 788 21.46 -20.14 -32.31
CA VAL A 788 21.07 -19.82 -30.94
C VAL A 788 19.69 -19.23 -30.97
N LYS A 789 18.74 -19.91 -30.33
CA LYS A 789 17.37 -19.44 -30.21
C LYS A 789 17.00 -19.25 -28.74
N VAL A 790 16.14 -18.27 -28.48
CA VAL A 790 15.66 -17.95 -27.13
C VAL A 790 14.14 -18.09 -27.09
N CYS A 791 13.60 -18.68 -26.03
CA CYS A 791 12.17 -18.68 -25.75
C CYS A 791 11.90 -18.09 -24.35
N SER A 792 10.74 -17.50 -24.14
CA SER A 792 10.27 -17.15 -22.80
C SER A 792 9.56 -18.33 -22.14
N ILE A 793 9.74 -18.49 -20.83
CA ILE A 793 9.03 -19.47 -20.02
C ILE A 793 7.86 -18.78 -19.30
N ASP A 794 8.10 -17.60 -18.82
CA ASP A 794 7.13 -16.71 -18.18
C ASP A 794 7.40 -15.25 -18.58
N SER A 795 6.87 -14.30 -17.82
CA SER A 795 7.07 -12.87 -18.14
C SER A 795 8.49 -12.36 -17.92
N GLN A 796 9.37 -13.12 -17.27
CA GLN A 796 10.73 -12.69 -16.89
C GLN A 796 11.82 -13.74 -17.09
N SER A 797 11.46 -14.97 -17.37
CA SER A 797 12.40 -16.08 -17.49
C SER A 797 12.54 -16.54 -18.93
N ILE A 798 13.76 -16.83 -19.33
CA ILE A 798 14.10 -17.33 -20.66
C ILE A 798 14.83 -18.66 -20.58
N LYS A 799 14.80 -19.39 -21.68
CA LYS A 799 15.72 -20.49 -21.99
C LYS A 799 16.41 -20.23 -23.30
N VAL A 800 17.63 -20.69 -23.38
CA VAL A 800 18.42 -20.65 -24.60
C VAL A 800 18.54 -22.06 -25.15
N GLY A 801 18.23 -22.24 -26.43
CA GLY A 801 18.38 -23.49 -27.14
C GLY A 801 19.42 -23.39 -28.28
N LEU A 802 20.26 -24.40 -28.43
CA LEU A 802 21.14 -24.58 -29.60
C LEU A 802 20.46 -25.50 -30.61
N PHE A 803 20.35 -25.04 -31.83
CA PHE A 803 19.66 -25.74 -32.91
C PHE A 803 20.61 -26.02 -34.07
N LYS A 804 20.64 -27.26 -34.57
CA LYS A 804 21.34 -27.64 -35.79
C LYS A 804 20.31 -28.20 -36.76
N ASP A 805 20.25 -27.63 -37.96
CA ASP A 805 19.25 -28.00 -38.99
C ASP A 805 17.82 -28.00 -38.45
N ASP A 806 17.45 -26.97 -37.66
CA ASP A 806 16.17 -26.80 -36.94
C ASP A 806 15.86 -27.85 -35.86
N GLN A 807 16.79 -28.74 -35.52
CA GLN A 807 16.66 -29.67 -34.40
C GLN A 807 17.32 -29.11 -33.15
N LEU A 808 16.60 -29.10 -32.03
CA LEU A 808 17.14 -28.73 -30.71
C LEU A 808 18.15 -29.79 -30.27
N ILE A 809 19.40 -29.39 -30.07
CA ILE A 809 20.49 -30.28 -29.64
C ILE A 809 20.95 -30.04 -28.21
N TYR A 810 20.71 -28.81 -27.68
CA TYR A 810 20.98 -28.44 -26.30
C TYR A 810 19.97 -27.39 -25.84
N GLU A 811 19.58 -27.42 -24.56
CA GLU A 811 18.72 -26.43 -23.93
C GLU A 811 19.30 -26.04 -22.55
N SER A 812 19.42 -24.74 -22.27
CA SER A 812 19.85 -24.25 -20.96
C SER A 812 18.79 -24.49 -19.88
N GLU A 813 19.16 -24.39 -18.63
CA GLU A 813 18.20 -24.17 -17.56
C GLU A 813 17.42 -22.86 -17.76
N ALA A 814 16.31 -22.70 -17.06
CA ALA A 814 15.54 -21.47 -17.12
C ALA A 814 16.26 -20.38 -16.31
N GLU A 815 16.59 -19.28 -16.98
CA GLU A 815 17.27 -18.15 -16.37
C GLU A 815 16.29 -17.00 -16.16
N LYS A 816 16.29 -16.44 -14.96
CA LYS A 816 15.47 -15.27 -14.59
C LYS A 816 16.24 -13.98 -14.92
N LEU A 817 15.62 -13.10 -15.73
CA LEU A 817 16.15 -11.81 -16.16
C LEU A 817 15.85 -10.69 -15.13
#